data_89d0b6788b96674821593e7aeb22905e
#
_entry.id   89d0b6788b96674821593e7aeb22905e
#
_cell.length_a   1.000
_cell.length_b   1.000
_cell.length_c   1.000
_cell.angle_alpha   90.00
_cell.angle_beta   90.00
_cell.angle_gamma   90.00
#
_symmetry.space_group_name_H-M   'P 1'
#
loop_
_entity.id
_entity.type
_entity.pdbx_description
1 polymer ?
#
loop_
_entity_poly.entity_id
_entity_poly.type
_entity_poly.pdbx_seq_one_letter_code
_entity_poly.pdbx_strand_id
1 'polypeptide(L)'
;LSVAGSKRVMGSVIEVVHDANVLDVSEYDGSWDGFEPGDPEAEADRASERLVTVRSIESMLGVDADAVETSRTVSDEEIAAELPEVQDRVNALDDERDDLRDELRGVEEQLDAARPFVDLGIDLNLLSGYDSLEVAVGQGDEDSVERELLDAEGIRQYEIFSGDDVLAVFVYPSEHAEDVLDDALVGAAFTTIDVPDAEVAPESYVRELESEKHRIESEIEEIESELDDLRREHAEFLLAAEEHLAIQVDKAEAPLSFATTKNTFVAEGWIPTEEYETVSAALKDELGDRIEVEEVERAAFKSDGEAVHEDGEAVADGGTTIGHDEPPVVQDNGGLVQPFEVLVNAIGRPDYDEFDPTALLFLTFPIMFGFMIGDVGYGIVYTAIGGFLYTRFDSPAFKSMGGVTIAAGLATIVFGVLYGELFGLHLISEWVWGGHSPLHKGLIPKYSYWVPAWILVSAMAALVHLNIGYVLGFIEELQFHGVKEAVYEKGSWILAMNGLWVFILSTWFEGSKPEFLFTAFDSGSEAAFALGFSGFPAVVGQAGFGVFLLGFLLLFIGAPGEAVEIFDALVNVLSYARLAAVLLAKAGMAFAVNLFFFGVYVDEKGGWHFGHGGMPDAEAVAALEAGETLAYHGYEVTEIMFSGLMHGGIASLLGGILVLVLGHLLVLVLGVTSAGLQAVRLEYYEFFSKFFDGGGRAYEPFGYERVHSRDD
;
A
#
# COMPACT_ATOMS: atom_id res chain seq x y z
N LEU A 1 -17.18 -21.12 -26.22
CA LEU A 1 -16.65 -21.93 -27.30
C LEU A 1 -16.32 -23.33 -26.80
N SER A 2 -16.74 -24.37 -27.52
CA SER A 2 -16.32 -25.76 -27.28
C SER A 2 -15.61 -26.29 -28.53
N VAL A 3 -14.49 -26.98 -28.34
CA VAL A 3 -13.72 -27.61 -29.39
C VAL A 3 -13.56 -29.10 -29.07
N ALA A 4 -14.19 -29.97 -29.86
CA ALA A 4 -14.10 -31.42 -29.66
C ALA A 4 -13.33 -32.06 -30.82
N GLY A 5 -12.51 -33.06 -30.52
CA GLY A 5 -11.73 -33.72 -31.57
C GLY A 5 -11.01 -34.99 -31.11
N SER A 6 -10.27 -35.59 -32.06
CA SER A 6 -9.40 -36.73 -31.75
C SER A 6 -8.14 -36.25 -30.99
N LYS A 7 -7.68 -36.98 -29.97
CA LYS A 7 -6.39 -36.69 -29.29
C LYS A 7 -5.19 -36.53 -30.25
N ARG A 8 -5.27 -37.05 -31.47
CA ARG A 8 -4.19 -36.92 -32.46
C ARG A 8 -4.01 -35.51 -33.00
N VAL A 9 -5.05 -34.68 -32.93
CA VAL A 9 -5.01 -33.29 -33.42
C VAL A 9 -5.06 -32.29 -32.26
N MET A 10 -5.00 -32.76 -31.03
CA MET A 10 -5.09 -31.92 -29.83
C MET A 10 -3.94 -30.90 -29.79
N GLY A 11 -2.70 -31.32 -30.03
CA GLY A 11 -1.54 -30.39 -30.09
C GLY A 11 -1.74 -29.27 -31.10
N SER A 12 -2.25 -29.60 -32.36
CA SER A 12 -2.51 -28.54 -33.33
C SER A 12 -3.67 -27.61 -32.95
N VAL A 13 -4.66 -28.11 -32.20
CA VAL A 13 -5.71 -27.22 -31.62
C VAL A 13 -5.10 -26.29 -30.59
N ILE A 14 -4.24 -26.79 -29.70
CA ILE A 14 -3.52 -26.01 -28.71
C ILE A 14 -2.70 -24.92 -29.40
N GLU A 15 -1.95 -25.24 -30.45
CA GLU A 15 -1.17 -24.26 -31.22
C GLU A 15 -2.05 -23.13 -31.77
N VAL A 16 -3.12 -23.45 -32.49
CA VAL A 16 -4.01 -22.44 -33.08
C VAL A 16 -4.68 -21.55 -32.03
N VAL A 17 -5.14 -22.15 -30.93
CA VAL A 17 -5.82 -21.41 -29.87
C VAL A 17 -4.83 -20.52 -29.09
N HIS A 18 -3.64 -21.04 -28.78
CA HIS A 18 -2.60 -20.30 -28.10
C HIS A 18 -2.11 -19.11 -28.93
N ASP A 19 -1.89 -19.32 -30.25
CA ASP A 19 -1.42 -18.27 -31.16
C ASP A 19 -2.51 -17.19 -31.40
N ALA A 20 -3.79 -17.57 -31.29
CA ALA A 20 -4.90 -16.62 -31.33
C ALA A 20 -4.96 -15.72 -30.05
N ASN A 21 -4.52 -16.21 -28.91
CA ASN A 21 -4.47 -15.49 -27.64
C ASN A 21 -5.78 -14.78 -27.26
N VAL A 22 -6.92 -15.47 -27.42
CA VAL A 22 -8.26 -14.92 -27.17
C VAL A 22 -9.21 -15.89 -26.47
N LEU A 23 -8.83 -17.14 -26.23
CA LEU A 23 -9.64 -18.11 -25.51
C LEU A 23 -9.17 -18.23 -24.07
N ASP A 24 -10.02 -17.85 -23.12
CA ASP A 24 -9.86 -18.15 -21.70
C ASP A 24 -10.34 -19.57 -21.44
N VAL A 25 -9.42 -20.50 -21.24
CA VAL A 25 -9.70 -21.93 -21.14
C VAL A 25 -10.31 -22.26 -19.78
N SER A 26 -11.49 -22.90 -19.79
CA SER A 26 -12.15 -23.38 -18.57
C SER A 26 -11.52 -24.69 -18.10
N GLU A 27 -11.29 -24.82 -16.80
CA GLU A 27 -10.77 -26.05 -16.21
C GLU A 27 -11.87 -27.13 -16.15
N TYR A 28 -11.54 -28.33 -16.57
CA TYR A 28 -12.45 -29.46 -16.50
C TYR A 28 -12.61 -29.96 -15.04
N ASP A 29 -13.83 -29.95 -14.52
CA ASP A 29 -14.17 -30.29 -13.14
C ASP A 29 -14.30 -31.81 -12.85
N GLY A 30 -14.12 -32.66 -13.87
CA GLY A 30 -14.24 -34.12 -13.74
C GLY A 30 -15.70 -34.66 -13.69
N SER A 31 -16.70 -33.84 -14.03
CA SER A 31 -18.13 -34.17 -13.86
C SER A 31 -18.68 -35.15 -14.91
N TRP A 32 -18.03 -35.34 -16.06
CA TRP A 32 -18.57 -36.16 -17.13
C TRP A 32 -18.21 -37.64 -17.02
N ASP A 33 -19.21 -38.51 -17.13
CA ASP A 33 -19.00 -39.95 -17.09
C ASP A 33 -18.09 -40.44 -18.25
N GLY A 34 -16.95 -41.01 -17.90
CA GLY A 34 -16.01 -41.58 -18.85
C GLY A 34 -14.98 -40.61 -19.43
N PHE A 35 -14.99 -39.39 -18.96
CA PHE A 35 -13.92 -38.42 -19.22
C PHE A 35 -13.04 -38.22 -17.97
N GLU A 36 -11.78 -37.93 -18.19
CA GLU A 36 -10.81 -37.60 -17.16
C GLU A 36 -10.02 -36.35 -17.61
N PRO A 37 -9.46 -35.54 -16.72
CA PRO A 37 -8.51 -34.49 -17.11
C PRO A 37 -7.38 -35.08 -18.00
N GLY A 38 -6.91 -34.32 -18.95
CA GLY A 38 -5.82 -34.77 -19.79
C GLY A 38 -4.49 -34.89 -19.05
N ASP A 39 -3.54 -35.58 -19.64
CA ASP A 39 -2.17 -35.65 -19.15
C ASP A 39 -1.31 -34.59 -19.86
N PRO A 40 -0.34 -33.97 -19.17
CA PRO A 40 0.59 -33.06 -19.82
C PRO A 40 1.36 -33.75 -20.93
N GLU A 41 1.81 -33.01 -21.93
CA GLU A 41 2.68 -33.58 -22.96
C GLU A 41 4.06 -33.99 -22.37
N ALA A 42 4.69 -35.01 -22.96
CA ALA A 42 5.93 -35.59 -22.44
C ALA A 42 7.13 -34.62 -22.33
N GLU A 43 7.02 -33.48 -22.97
CA GLU A 43 8.05 -32.43 -23.02
C GLU A 43 7.86 -31.38 -21.92
N ALA A 44 6.70 -31.34 -21.26
CA ALA A 44 6.35 -30.37 -20.20
C ALA A 44 7.40 -30.34 -19.07
N ASP A 45 7.74 -31.51 -18.53
CA ASP A 45 8.71 -31.58 -17.43
C ASP A 45 10.08 -30.99 -17.76
N ARG A 46 10.56 -31.22 -18.99
CA ARG A 46 11.87 -30.70 -19.43
C ARG A 46 11.83 -29.20 -19.68
N ALA A 47 10.76 -28.71 -20.28
CA ALA A 47 10.59 -27.28 -20.52
C ALA A 47 10.47 -26.53 -19.21
N SER A 48 9.72 -27.08 -18.25
CA SER A 48 9.56 -26.52 -16.91
C SER A 48 10.88 -26.48 -16.12
N GLU A 49 11.66 -27.57 -16.12
CA GLU A 49 12.99 -27.60 -15.48
C GLU A 49 13.93 -26.54 -16.05
N ARG A 50 13.96 -26.39 -17.40
CA ARG A 50 14.78 -25.38 -18.05
C ARG A 50 14.30 -23.97 -17.77
N LEU A 51 12.98 -23.74 -17.76
CA LEU A 51 12.39 -22.46 -17.42
C LEU A 51 12.77 -21.99 -16.01
N VAL A 52 12.71 -22.90 -15.05
CA VAL A 52 13.16 -22.62 -13.67
C VAL A 52 14.65 -22.27 -13.65
N THR A 53 15.47 -22.96 -14.45
CA THR A 53 16.91 -22.68 -14.56
C THR A 53 17.16 -21.29 -15.15
N VAL A 54 16.47 -20.91 -16.23
CA VAL A 54 16.61 -19.60 -16.87
C VAL A 54 16.24 -18.49 -15.86
N ARG A 55 15.07 -18.59 -15.22
CA ARG A 55 14.62 -17.63 -14.20
C ARG A 55 15.57 -17.50 -13.01
N SER A 56 16.21 -18.59 -12.63
CA SER A 56 17.24 -18.55 -11.58
C SER A 56 18.45 -17.74 -12.01
N ILE A 57 18.94 -17.95 -13.26
CA ILE A 57 20.08 -17.22 -13.82
C ILE A 57 19.75 -15.73 -13.99
N GLU A 58 18.56 -15.41 -14.49
CA GLU A 58 18.08 -14.01 -14.63
C GLU A 58 18.06 -13.30 -13.29
N SER A 59 17.58 -13.99 -12.24
CA SER A 59 17.56 -13.45 -10.88
C SER A 59 18.96 -13.20 -10.33
N MET A 60 19.91 -14.12 -10.54
CA MET A 60 21.31 -13.98 -10.10
C MET A 60 22.03 -12.85 -10.84
N LEU A 61 21.81 -12.72 -12.13
CA LEU A 61 22.39 -11.67 -12.96
C LEU A 61 21.66 -10.31 -12.84
N GLY A 62 20.45 -10.28 -12.28
CA GLY A 62 19.61 -9.09 -12.21
C GLY A 62 19.22 -8.60 -13.62
N VAL A 63 18.80 -9.53 -14.50
CA VAL A 63 18.31 -9.19 -15.84
C VAL A 63 16.99 -8.46 -15.71
N ASP A 64 16.88 -7.30 -16.37
CA ASP A 64 15.68 -6.47 -16.41
C ASP A 64 15.07 -6.58 -17.81
N ALA A 65 13.89 -7.19 -17.90
CA ALA A 65 13.17 -7.39 -19.17
C ALA A 65 12.84 -6.07 -19.87
N ASP A 66 12.50 -5.02 -19.09
CA ASP A 66 12.16 -3.71 -19.64
C ASP A 66 13.37 -2.95 -20.21
N ALA A 67 14.60 -3.37 -19.87
CA ALA A 67 15.83 -2.75 -20.35
C ALA A 67 16.32 -3.30 -21.71
N VAL A 68 15.72 -4.40 -22.21
CA VAL A 68 16.13 -5.09 -23.44
C VAL A 68 15.05 -4.95 -24.51
N GLU A 69 15.29 -4.08 -25.49
CA GLU A 69 14.34 -3.80 -26.58
C GLU A 69 14.46 -4.74 -27.80
N THR A 70 15.38 -5.71 -27.77
CA THR A 70 15.66 -6.58 -28.90
C THR A 70 14.97 -7.93 -28.75
N SER A 71 14.49 -8.48 -29.89
CA SER A 71 13.91 -9.83 -29.95
C SER A 71 14.80 -10.76 -30.77
N ARG A 72 15.04 -11.96 -30.25
CA ARG A 72 15.88 -13.01 -30.86
C ARG A 72 15.06 -14.27 -31.14
N THR A 73 15.29 -14.94 -32.26
CA THR A 73 14.79 -16.31 -32.45
C THR A 73 15.67 -17.28 -31.68
N VAL A 74 15.06 -18.11 -30.83
CA VAL A 74 15.77 -19.11 -30.02
C VAL A 74 15.11 -20.47 -30.25
N SER A 75 15.92 -21.51 -30.53
CA SER A 75 15.46 -22.90 -30.68
C SER A 75 15.79 -23.77 -29.44
N ASP A 76 15.06 -24.87 -29.29
CA ASP A 76 15.31 -25.85 -28.24
C ASP A 76 16.73 -26.42 -28.25
N GLU A 77 17.33 -26.55 -29.46
CA GLU A 77 18.71 -27.04 -29.63
C GLU A 77 19.70 -25.99 -29.12
N GLU A 78 19.44 -24.71 -29.37
CA GLU A 78 20.26 -23.61 -28.91
C GLU A 78 20.18 -23.45 -27.39
N ILE A 79 18.97 -23.48 -26.81
CA ILE A 79 18.77 -23.47 -25.36
C ILE A 79 19.52 -24.65 -24.70
N ALA A 80 19.39 -25.84 -25.26
CA ALA A 80 20.05 -27.02 -24.71
C ALA A 80 21.59 -26.96 -24.75
N ALA A 81 22.16 -26.18 -25.69
CA ALA A 81 23.60 -26.00 -25.81
C ALA A 81 24.13 -24.85 -24.96
N GLU A 82 23.48 -23.67 -24.98
CA GLU A 82 24.00 -22.45 -24.38
C GLU A 82 23.64 -22.34 -22.89
N LEU A 83 22.41 -22.73 -22.49
CA LEU A 83 21.92 -22.57 -21.11
C LEU A 83 22.83 -23.23 -20.06
N PRO A 84 23.33 -24.49 -20.25
CA PRO A 84 24.21 -25.11 -19.26
C PRO A 84 25.55 -24.38 -19.09
N GLU A 85 26.11 -23.83 -20.17
CA GLU A 85 27.38 -23.09 -20.12
C GLU A 85 27.24 -21.79 -19.33
N VAL A 86 26.14 -21.08 -19.57
CA VAL A 86 25.82 -19.85 -18.82
C VAL A 86 25.57 -20.18 -17.35
N GLN A 87 24.77 -21.22 -17.07
CA GLN A 87 24.48 -21.67 -15.71
C GLN A 87 25.74 -22.01 -14.92
N ASP A 88 26.62 -22.83 -15.50
CA ASP A 88 27.86 -23.25 -14.83
C ASP A 88 28.76 -22.05 -14.53
N ARG A 89 28.84 -21.08 -15.45
CA ARG A 89 29.67 -19.89 -15.26
C ARG A 89 29.08 -18.94 -14.20
N VAL A 90 27.77 -18.70 -14.24
CA VAL A 90 27.09 -17.84 -13.26
C VAL A 90 27.15 -18.44 -11.85
N ASN A 91 26.84 -19.74 -11.74
CA ASN A 91 26.92 -20.42 -10.44
C ASN A 91 28.34 -20.38 -9.85
N ALA A 92 29.37 -20.61 -10.67
CA ALA A 92 30.74 -20.56 -10.19
C ALA A 92 31.17 -19.20 -9.67
N LEU A 93 30.73 -18.11 -10.32
CA LEU A 93 31.02 -16.75 -9.86
C LEU A 93 30.17 -16.35 -8.64
N ASP A 94 28.91 -16.79 -8.59
CA ASP A 94 28.03 -16.54 -7.45
C ASP A 94 28.53 -17.23 -6.18
N ASP A 95 28.92 -18.50 -6.29
CA ASP A 95 29.54 -19.28 -5.20
C ASP A 95 30.84 -18.60 -4.71
N GLU A 96 31.72 -18.19 -5.64
CA GLU A 96 32.99 -17.52 -5.30
C GLU A 96 32.74 -16.15 -4.64
N ARG A 97 31.74 -15.40 -5.09
CA ARG A 97 31.34 -14.14 -4.46
C ARG A 97 30.84 -14.33 -3.03
N ASP A 98 30.04 -15.36 -2.82
CA ASP A 98 29.47 -15.65 -1.50
C ASP A 98 30.55 -16.14 -0.53
N ASP A 99 31.50 -16.96 -0.99
CA ASP A 99 32.68 -17.38 -0.19
C ASP A 99 33.52 -16.15 0.22
N LEU A 100 33.78 -15.24 -0.70
CA LEU A 100 34.54 -14.01 -0.39
C LEU A 100 33.77 -13.07 0.55
N ARG A 101 32.44 -13.00 0.46
CA ARG A 101 31.63 -12.21 1.40
C ARG A 101 31.66 -12.79 2.80
N ASP A 102 31.70 -14.09 2.94
CA ASP A 102 31.85 -14.75 4.24
C ASP A 102 33.25 -14.52 4.81
N GLU A 103 34.31 -14.57 3.97
CA GLU A 103 35.70 -14.23 4.37
C GLU A 103 35.78 -12.74 4.79
N LEU A 104 35.19 -11.85 4.04
CA LEU A 104 35.14 -10.42 4.36
C LEU A 104 34.49 -10.15 5.73
N ARG A 105 33.38 -10.83 6.01
CA ARG A 105 32.69 -10.72 7.32
C ARG A 105 33.61 -11.20 8.45
N GLY A 106 34.32 -12.30 8.25
CA GLY A 106 35.28 -12.79 9.21
C GLY A 106 36.44 -11.80 9.49
N VAL A 107 36.97 -11.17 8.45
CA VAL A 107 38.00 -10.10 8.57
C VAL A 107 37.44 -8.87 9.27
N GLU A 108 36.20 -8.45 8.97
CA GLU A 108 35.56 -7.33 9.65
C GLU A 108 35.33 -7.58 11.14
N GLU A 109 34.92 -8.81 11.51
CA GLU A 109 34.78 -9.19 12.91
C GLU A 109 36.15 -9.16 13.64
N GLN A 110 37.23 -9.67 13.00
CA GLN A 110 38.57 -9.56 13.54
C GLN A 110 39.07 -8.13 13.67
N LEU A 111 38.76 -7.30 12.70
CA LEU A 111 39.12 -5.86 12.69
C LEU A 111 38.43 -5.13 13.85
N ASP A 112 37.15 -5.36 14.03
CA ASP A 112 36.38 -4.74 15.12
C ASP A 112 36.84 -5.23 16.49
N ALA A 113 37.24 -6.49 16.59
CA ALA A 113 37.85 -7.07 17.82
C ALA A 113 39.25 -6.50 18.11
N ALA A 114 40.03 -6.17 17.05
CA ALA A 114 41.43 -5.70 17.22
C ALA A 114 41.54 -4.18 17.46
N ARG A 115 40.63 -3.37 16.92
CA ARG A 115 40.65 -1.91 17.04
C ARG A 115 40.81 -1.36 18.45
N PRO A 116 40.09 -1.87 19.47
CA PRO A 116 40.24 -1.39 20.84
C PRO A 116 41.66 -1.44 21.38
N PHE A 117 42.47 -2.42 20.93
CA PHE A 117 43.84 -2.61 21.40
C PHE A 117 44.84 -1.62 20.83
N VAL A 118 44.51 -0.91 19.75
CA VAL A 118 45.40 0.10 19.15
C VAL A 118 45.68 1.22 20.14
N ASP A 119 44.66 1.71 20.84
CA ASP A 119 44.75 2.79 21.81
C ASP A 119 45.44 2.37 23.11
N LEU A 120 45.49 1.07 23.39
CA LEU A 120 46.20 0.50 24.54
C LEU A 120 47.72 0.54 24.36
N GLY A 121 48.23 0.44 23.11
CA GLY A 121 49.64 0.55 22.76
C GLY A 121 50.53 -0.55 23.30
N ILE A 122 49.97 -1.70 23.68
CA ILE A 122 50.71 -2.89 24.18
C ILE A 122 50.63 -3.97 23.10
N ASP A 123 51.77 -4.62 22.82
CA ASP A 123 51.81 -5.75 21.89
C ASP A 123 50.87 -6.88 22.35
N LEU A 124 50.06 -7.41 21.43
CA LEU A 124 49.03 -8.41 21.75
C LEU A 124 49.57 -9.66 22.45
N ASN A 125 50.76 -10.10 22.07
CA ASN A 125 51.44 -11.23 22.71
C ASN A 125 51.87 -10.99 24.17
N LEU A 126 51.85 -9.75 24.63
CA LEU A 126 52.10 -9.37 26.02
C LEU A 126 50.85 -9.34 26.89
N LEU A 127 49.68 -9.57 26.29
CA LEU A 127 48.40 -9.55 26.99
C LEU A 127 47.93 -10.96 27.39
N SER A 128 48.69 -12.00 27.06
CA SER A 128 48.36 -13.41 27.37
C SER A 128 49.62 -14.27 27.58
N GLY A 129 49.45 -15.53 28.02
CA GLY A 129 50.52 -16.55 28.04
C GLY A 129 51.45 -16.52 29.26
N TYR A 130 51.06 -15.93 30.36
CA TYR A 130 51.85 -15.88 31.58
C TYR A 130 51.48 -17.01 32.56
N ASP A 131 52.49 -17.70 33.12
CA ASP A 131 52.29 -18.69 34.18
C ASP A 131 52.23 -18.04 35.60
N SER A 132 52.68 -16.80 35.76
CA SER A 132 52.83 -16.12 37.04
C SER A 132 52.11 -14.81 37.17
N LEU A 133 51.47 -14.35 36.14
CA LEU A 133 50.62 -13.15 36.10
C LEU A 133 49.25 -13.52 35.60
N GLU A 134 48.24 -12.95 36.21
CA GLU A 134 46.88 -12.93 35.68
C GLU A 134 46.69 -11.63 34.89
N VAL A 135 46.11 -11.72 33.69
CA VAL A 135 45.90 -10.60 32.80
C VAL A 135 44.46 -10.62 32.33
N ALA A 136 43.77 -9.51 32.48
CA ALA A 136 42.46 -9.31 31.91
C ALA A 136 42.45 -8.03 31.08
N VAL A 137 41.83 -8.09 29.91
CA VAL A 137 41.60 -6.92 29.06
C VAL A 137 40.13 -6.76 28.86
N GLY A 138 39.65 -5.50 28.94
CA GLY A 138 38.22 -5.26 28.83
C GLY A 138 37.86 -3.75 28.83
N GLN A 139 36.58 -3.51 28.68
CA GLN A 139 36.01 -2.15 28.79
C GLN A 139 35.57 -1.88 30.22
N GLY A 140 35.91 -0.73 30.78
CA GLY A 140 35.52 -0.39 32.15
C GLY A 140 36.02 0.98 32.59
N ASP A 141 35.65 1.33 33.83
CA ASP A 141 36.07 2.57 34.47
C ASP A 141 37.33 2.30 35.32
N GLU A 142 38.47 2.92 34.98
CA GLU A 142 39.76 2.73 35.62
C GLU A 142 39.66 2.93 37.15
N ASP A 143 38.99 4.01 37.59
CA ASP A 143 38.82 4.31 39.02
C ASP A 143 37.98 3.24 39.75
N SER A 144 37.08 2.55 39.05
CA SER A 144 36.27 1.48 39.59
C SER A 144 37.09 0.19 39.70
N VAL A 145 37.85 -0.16 38.67
CA VAL A 145 38.73 -1.31 38.63
C VAL A 145 39.85 -1.20 39.69
N GLU A 146 40.50 -0.03 39.77
CA GLU A 146 41.57 0.19 40.74
C GLU A 146 41.07 0.05 42.18
N ARG A 147 39.86 0.50 42.49
CA ARG A 147 39.25 0.39 43.84
C ARG A 147 38.99 -1.05 44.23
N GLU A 148 38.48 -1.88 43.32
CA GLU A 148 38.25 -3.31 43.58
C GLU A 148 39.56 -4.11 43.72
N LEU A 149 40.59 -3.77 42.92
CA LEU A 149 41.92 -4.36 43.04
C LEU A 149 42.62 -4.04 44.36
N LEU A 150 42.43 -2.83 44.90
CA LEU A 150 42.97 -2.40 46.19
C LEU A 150 42.27 -3.11 47.36
N ASP A 151 41.00 -3.43 47.22
CA ASP A 151 40.21 -4.10 48.29
C ASP A 151 40.29 -5.65 48.19
N ALA A 152 40.84 -6.22 47.10
CA ALA A 152 40.95 -7.64 46.89
C ALA A 152 42.05 -8.28 47.71
N GLU A 153 41.70 -9.35 48.48
CA GLU A 153 42.69 -10.17 49.19
C GLU A 153 43.38 -11.14 48.21
N GLY A 154 44.70 -11.22 48.24
CA GLY A 154 45.47 -12.14 47.38
C GLY A 154 46.25 -11.49 46.25
N ILE A 155 46.11 -10.19 46.05
CA ILE A 155 46.89 -9.42 45.09
C ILE A 155 48.17 -8.90 45.76
N ARG A 156 49.32 -9.20 45.16
CA ARG A 156 50.61 -8.75 45.63
C ARG A 156 51.06 -7.46 45.00
N GLN A 157 50.78 -7.32 43.70
CA GLN A 157 51.05 -6.13 42.89
C GLN A 157 50.11 -6.12 41.69
N TYR A 158 49.68 -4.96 41.25
CA TYR A 158 48.91 -4.78 40.03
C TYR A 158 49.46 -3.60 39.23
N GLU A 159 49.15 -3.59 37.94
CA GLU A 159 49.39 -2.47 37.03
C GLU A 159 48.23 -2.37 36.03
N ILE A 160 47.72 -1.19 35.79
CA ILE A 160 46.65 -0.91 34.87
C ILE A 160 47.19 -0.05 33.73
N PHE A 161 46.94 -0.48 32.51
CA PHE A 161 47.20 0.29 31.31
C PHE A 161 45.85 0.68 30.73
N SER A 162 45.65 1.98 30.45
CA SER A 162 44.40 2.52 29.88
C SER A 162 44.60 3.04 28.48
N GLY A 163 43.75 2.64 27.54
CA GLY A 163 43.48 3.28 26.28
C GLY A 163 42.19 4.11 26.36
N ASP A 164 41.67 4.61 25.25
CA ASP A 164 40.47 5.46 25.25
C ASP A 164 39.25 4.76 25.82
N ASP A 165 39.00 3.47 25.42
CA ASP A 165 37.82 2.70 25.84
C ASP A 165 38.20 1.32 26.42
N VAL A 166 39.49 0.97 26.53
CA VAL A 166 39.97 -0.35 26.94
C VAL A 166 41.02 -0.25 28.01
N LEU A 167 40.92 -1.12 29.00
CA LEU A 167 41.89 -1.31 30.09
C LEU A 167 42.55 -2.67 29.98
N ALA A 168 43.88 -2.74 30.18
CA ALA A 168 44.60 -3.97 30.45
C ALA A 168 45.05 -3.99 31.90
N VAL A 169 44.63 -4.99 32.64
CA VAL A 169 44.90 -5.18 34.06
C VAL A 169 45.84 -6.35 34.24
N PHE A 170 47.01 -6.09 34.78
CA PHE A 170 48.01 -7.08 35.12
C PHE A 170 48.07 -7.27 36.63
N VAL A 171 47.92 -8.49 37.10
CA VAL A 171 47.97 -8.81 38.54
C VAL A 171 49.01 -9.88 38.80
N TYR A 172 49.83 -9.64 39.80
CA TYR A 172 50.73 -10.65 40.36
C TYR A 172 50.11 -11.24 41.63
N PRO A 173 49.57 -12.47 41.59
CA PRO A 173 48.93 -13.08 42.76
C PRO A 173 49.93 -13.46 43.85
N SER A 174 49.43 -13.59 45.07
CA SER A 174 50.24 -14.11 46.20
C SER A 174 50.42 -15.63 46.07
N GLU A 175 51.45 -16.19 46.71
CA GLU A 175 51.68 -17.64 46.70
C GLU A 175 50.43 -18.41 47.17
N HIS A 176 49.87 -19.26 46.34
CA HIS A 176 48.66 -20.08 46.53
C HIS A 176 47.31 -19.42 46.27
N ALA A 177 47.25 -18.26 45.64
CA ALA A 177 46.00 -17.66 45.17
C ALA A 177 45.87 -17.90 43.64
N GLU A 178 44.76 -18.44 43.19
CA GLU A 178 44.42 -18.66 41.78
C GLU A 178 43.12 -17.89 41.47
N ASP A 179 42.96 -17.39 40.24
CA ASP A 179 41.79 -16.67 39.73
C ASP A 179 41.44 -15.37 40.50
N VAL A 180 42.43 -14.70 41.11
CA VAL A 180 42.24 -13.53 41.97
C VAL A 180 41.76 -12.31 41.17
N LEU A 181 42.24 -12.19 39.94
CA LEU A 181 41.85 -11.11 39.04
C LEU A 181 40.40 -11.22 38.63
N ASP A 182 39.93 -12.39 38.24
CA ASP A 182 38.55 -12.62 37.85
C ASP A 182 37.60 -12.35 39.03
N ASP A 183 37.93 -12.81 40.22
CA ASP A 183 37.16 -12.56 41.45
C ASP A 183 37.11 -11.07 41.80
N ALA A 184 38.19 -10.32 41.64
CA ALA A 184 38.24 -8.89 41.88
C ALA A 184 37.41 -8.11 40.87
N LEU A 185 37.40 -8.53 39.60
CA LEU A 185 36.66 -7.85 38.55
C LEU A 185 35.13 -8.07 38.58
N VAL A 186 34.66 -9.09 39.31
CA VAL A 186 33.19 -9.32 39.49
C VAL A 186 32.50 -8.11 40.16
N GLY A 187 33.22 -7.36 41.01
CA GLY A 187 32.68 -6.16 41.68
C GLY A 187 32.83 -4.86 40.87
N ALA A 188 33.69 -4.86 39.86
CA ALA A 188 34.00 -3.72 39.05
C ALA A 188 33.04 -3.58 37.84
N ALA A 189 32.83 -2.37 37.36
CA ALA A 189 32.14 -2.12 36.07
C ALA A 189 33.14 -2.43 34.92
N PHE A 190 33.42 -3.70 34.73
CA PHE A 190 34.42 -4.20 33.76
C PHE A 190 33.83 -5.34 32.92
N THR A 191 33.94 -5.23 31.59
CA THR A 191 33.51 -6.25 30.64
C THR A 191 34.74 -6.77 29.91
N THR A 192 35.09 -8.04 30.10
CA THR A 192 36.26 -8.69 29.48
C THR A 192 36.12 -8.74 27.97
N ILE A 193 37.20 -8.46 27.24
CA ILE A 193 37.33 -8.58 25.80
C ILE A 193 38.39 -9.65 25.51
N ASP A 194 38.10 -10.56 24.58
CA ASP A 194 39.05 -11.57 24.14
C ASP A 194 40.23 -10.92 23.38
N VAL A 195 41.43 -11.25 23.74
CA VAL A 195 42.66 -10.77 23.10
C VAL A 195 42.85 -11.52 21.80
N PRO A 196 43.00 -10.86 20.64
CA PRO A 196 43.30 -11.52 19.39
C PRO A 196 44.62 -12.30 19.46
N ASP A 197 44.64 -13.52 18.93
CA ASP A 197 45.86 -14.37 18.89
C ASP A 197 46.79 -13.91 17.77
N ALA A 198 47.59 -12.88 18.04
CA ALA A 198 48.55 -12.31 17.10
C ALA A 198 49.85 -11.96 17.81
N GLU A 199 50.99 -12.25 17.17
CA GLU A 199 52.34 -11.99 17.72
C GLU A 199 52.92 -10.62 17.30
N VAL A 200 52.05 -9.64 16.95
CA VAL A 200 52.47 -8.35 16.42
C VAL A 200 51.81 -7.19 17.18
N ALA A 201 52.36 -6.00 17.01
CA ALA A 201 51.76 -4.80 17.57
C ALA A 201 50.34 -4.56 17.00
N PRO A 202 49.37 -4.10 17.82
CA PRO A 202 47.98 -3.91 17.42
C PRO A 202 47.80 -3.06 16.14
N GLU A 203 48.53 -1.98 16.00
CA GLU A 203 48.46 -1.13 14.79
C GLU A 203 48.96 -1.82 13.53
N SER A 204 49.85 -2.82 13.69
CA SER A 204 50.33 -3.61 12.56
C SER A 204 49.34 -4.67 12.18
N TYR A 205 48.68 -5.29 13.16
CA TYR A 205 47.63 -6.27 12.96
C TYR A 205 46.40 -5.64 12.29
N VAL A 206 45.94 -4.50 12.79
CA VAL A 206 44.84 -3.74 12.18
C VAL A 206 45.17 -3.36 10.73
N ARG A 207 46.39 -2.88 10.43
CA ARG A 207 46.79 -2.55 9.05
C ARG A 207 46.85 -3.79 8.14
N GLU A 208 47.21 -4.93 8.65
CA GLU A 208 47.22 -6.19 7.91
C GLU A 208 45.80 -6.63 7.58
N LEU A 209 44.86 -6.57 8.54
CA LEU A 209 43.44 -6.84 8.34
C LEU A 209 42.78 -5.83 7.40
N GLU A 210 43.09 -4.55 7.48
CA GLU A 210 42.62 -3.52 6.56
C GLU A 210 43.12 -3.78 5.13
N SER A 211 44.35 -4.22 4.97
CA SER A 211 44.90 -4.59 3.65
C SER A 211 44.23 -5.83 3.09
N GLU A 212 43.93 -6.79 3.94
CA GLU A 212 43.21 -8.02 3.58
C GLU A 212 41.78 -7.72 3.20
N LYS A 213 41.10 -6.91 3.99
CA LYS A 213 39.74 -6.40 3.66
C LYS A 213 39.72 -5.76 2.27
N HIS A 214 40.64 -4.85 1.99
CA HIS A 214 40.70 -4.19 0.66
C HIS A 214 41.00 -5.16 -0.48
N ARG A 215 41.81 -6.21 -0.23
CA ARG A 215 42.04 -7.25 -1.22
C ARG A 215 40.74 -7.99 -1.57
N ILE A 216 40.02 -8.45 -0.54
CA ILE A 216 38.75 -9.17 -0.70
C ILE A 216 37.70 -8.29 -1.35
N GLU A 217 37.56 -7.03 -0.92
CA GLU A 217 36.65 -6.07 -1.56
C GLU A 217 36.94 -5.90 -3.06
N SER A 218 38.23 -5.84 -3.44
CA SER A 218 38.62 -5.73 -4.86
C SER A 218 38.34 -7.00 -5.66
N GLU A 219 38.48 -8.18 -5.05
CA GLU A 219 38.14 -9.46 -5.69
C GLU A 219 36.61 -9.58 -5.88
N ILE A 220 35.82 -9.14 -4.91
CA ILE A 220 34.35 -9.06 -5.04
C ILE A 220 33.94 -8.12 -6.19
N GLU A 221 34.57 -6.92 -6.28
CA GLU A 221 34.32 -5.97 -7.38
C GLU A 221 34.67 -6.55 -8.75
N GLU A 222 35.72 -7.38 -8.85
CA GLU A 222 36.11 -8.06 -10.09
C GLU A 222 35.04 -9.09 -10.50
N ILE A 223 34.55 -9.91 -9.54
CA ILE A 223 33.48 -10.88 -9.81
C ILE A 223 32.16 -10.17 -10.16
N GLU A 224 31.79 -9.11 -9.48
CA GLU A 224 30.60 -8.33 -9.80
C GLU A 224 30.70 -7.73 -11.21
N SER A 225 31.88 -7.32 -11.64
CA SER A 225 32.12 -6.85 -13.02
C SER A 225 31.99 -7.98 -14.04
N GLU A 226 32.49 -9.20 -13.73
CA GLU A 226 32.32 -10.37 -14.62
C GLU A 226 30.85 -10.80 -14.74
N LEU A 227 30.09 -10.76 -13.63
CA LEU A 227 28.64 -11.02 -13.66
C LEU A 227 27.89 -9.98 -14.48
N ASP A 228 28.27 -8.70 -14.39
CA ASP A 228 27.75 -7.62 -15.21
C ASP A 228 28.06 -7.80 -16.72
N ASP A 229 29.22 -8.32 -17.05
CA ASP A 229 29.58 -8.64 -18.43
C ASP A 229 28.76 -9.81 -18.97
N LEU A 230 28.58 -10.89 -18.18
CA LEU A 230 27.71 -12.01 -18.51
C LEU A 230 26.25 -11.56 -18.69
N ARG A 231 25.75 -10.68 -17.81
CA ARG A 231 24.41 -10.10 -17.97
C ARG A 231 24.27 -9.42 -19.33
N ARG A 232 25.21 -8.56 -19.71
CA ARG A 232 25.17 -7.84 -20.98
C ARG A 232 25.29 -8.76 -22.19
N GLU A 233 26.04 -9.84 -22.07
CA GLU A 233 26.25 -10.79 -23.17
C GLU A 233 25.04 -11.71 -23.37
N HIS A 234 24.39 -12.17 -22.28
CA HIS A 234 23.37 -13.21 -22.33
C HIS A 234 21.93 -12.73 -22.05
N ALA A 235 21.68 -11.46 -21.70
CA ALA A 235 20.33 -10.99 -21.37
C ALA A 235 19.32 -11.24 -22.50
N GLU A 236 19.66 -10.94 -23.76
CA GLU A 236 18.78 -11.20 -24.91
C GLU A 236 18.48 -12.70 -25.08
N PHE A 237 19.47 -13.55 -24.86
CA PHE A 237 19.29 -14.99 -24.93
C PHE A 237 18.39 -15.50 -23.82
N LEU A 238 18.64 -15.09 -22.58
CA LEU A 238 17.89 -15.54 -21.41
C LEU A 238 16.42 -15.14 -21.50
N LEU A 239 16.12 -13.88 -21.82
CA LEU A 239 14.74 -13.41 -21.98
C LEU A 239 14.00 -14.11 -23.13
N ALA A 240 14.66 -14.31 -24.27
CA ALA A 240 14.07 -15.04 -25.39
C ALA A 240 13.87 -16.53 -25.03
N ALA A 241 14.80 -17.14 -24.30
CA ALA A 241 14.68 -18.52 -23.82
C ALA A 241 13.59 -18.67 -22.76
N GLU A 242 13.47 -17.70 -21.83
CA GLU A 242 12.39 -17.67 -20.83
C GLU A 242 11.02 -17.67 -21.51
N GLU A 243 10.81 -16.71 -22.42
CA GLU A 243 9.56 -16.56 -23.15
C GLU A 243 9.24 -17.81 -24.00
N HIS A 244 10.21 -18.33 -24.73
CA HIS A 244 10.04 -19.55 -25.53
C HIS A 244 9.67 -20.77 -24.68
N LEU A 245 10.36 -20.97 -23.54
CA LEU A 245 10.09 -22.08 -22.63
C LEU A 245 8.76 -21.90 -21.89
N ALA A 246 8.38 -20.68 -21.52
CA ALA A 246 7.09 -20.39 -20.92
C ALA A 246 5.94 -20.78 -21.85
N ILE A 247 6.03 -20.38 -23.12
CA ILE A 247 5.07 -20.78 -24.17
C ILE A 247 5.00 -22.30 -24.33
N GLN A 248 6.14 -22.97 -24.29
CA GLN A 248 6.16 -24.44 -24.39
C GLN A 248 5.51 -25.10 -23.18
N VAL A 249 5.76 -24.61 -21.98
CA VAL A 249 5.14 -25.13 -20.75
C VAL A 249 3.63 -24.93 -20.82
N ASP A 250 3.17 -23.72 -21.15
CA ASP A 250 1.74 -23.42 -21.25
C ASP A 250 1.04 -24.35 -22.26
N LYS A 251 1.63 -24.53 -23.46
CA LYS A 251 1.10 -25.44 -24.49
C LYS A 251 1.09 -26.90 -24.02
N ALA A 252 2.15 -27.33 -23.32
CA ALA A 252 2.29 -28.73 -22.88
C ALA A 252 1.39 -29.06 -21.68
N GLU A 253 1.05 -28.09 -20.83
CA GLU A 253 0.14 -28.24 -19.68
C GLU A 253 -1.32 -28.02 -20.04
N ALA A 254 -1.65 -27.38 -21.15
CA ALA A 254 -3.02 -27.12 -21.59
C ALA A 254 -3.96 -28.35 -21.55
N PRO A 255 -3.51 -29.58 -21.88
CA PRO A 255 -4.37 -30.75 -21.77
C PRO A 255 -4.91 -31.04 -20.38
N LEU A 256 -4.30 -30.55 -19.31
CA LEU A 256 -4.78 -30.70 -17.92
C LEU A 256 -6.17 -30.09 -17.74
N SER A 257 -6.46 -29.00 -18.45
CA SER A 257 -7.76 -28.31 -18.40
C SER A 257 -8.81 -28.94 -19.32
N PHE A 258 -8.46 -29.91 -20.14
CA PHE A 258 -9.39 -30.51 -21.10
C PHE A 258 -10.06 -31.78 -20.56
N ALA A 259 -11.32 -31.99 -20.96
CA ALA A 259 -11.98 -33.27 -20.75
C ALA A 259 -11.50 -34.29 -21.77
N THR A 260 -10.89 -35.38 -21.36
CA THR A 260 -10.30 -36.37 -22.26
C THR A 260 -10.80 -37.77 -22.03
N THR A 261 -10.89 -38.55 -23.13
CA THR A 261 -11.08 -40.00 -23.11
C THR A 261 -9.81 -40.65 -23.70
N LYS A 262 -9.88 -41.97 -23.93
CA LYS A 262 -8.77 -42.66 -24.59
C LYS A 262 -8.43 -42.13 -26.00
N ASN A 263 -9.40 -41.61 -26.76
CA ASN A 263 -9.23 -41.22 -28.15
C ASN A 263 -9.67 -39.81 -28.51
N THR A 264 -10.43 -39.14 -27.65
CA THR A 264 -11.05 -37.86 -27.89
C THR A 264 -10.68 -36.87 -26.79
N PHE A 265 -10.79 -35.61 -27.10
CA PHE A 265 -10.71 -34.51 -26.15
C PHE A 265 -11.84 -33.51 -26.41
N VAL A 266 -12.20 -32.77 -25.40
CA VAL A 266 -13.04 -31.56 -25.45
C VAL A 266 -12.36 -30.46 -24.65
N ALA A 267 -12.17 -29.33 -25.29
CA ALA A 267 -11.67 -28.10 -24.67
C ALA A 267 -12.77 -27.05 -24.72
N GLU A 268 -13.07 -26.44 -23.60
CA GLU A 268 -14.05 -25.36 -23.50
C GLU A 268 -13.39 -24.10 -22.93
N GLY A 269 -13.97 -22.95 -23.25
CA GLY A 269 -13.48 -21.68 -22.72
C GLY A 269 -14.31 -20.49 -23.19
N TRP A 270 -14.05 -19.36 -22.58
CA TRP A 270 -14.71 -18.11 -22.88
C TRP A 270 -13.89 -17.31 -23.90
N ILE A 271 -14.60 -16.70 -24.88
CA ILE A 271 -14.00 -15.94 -25.97
C ILE A 271 -14.85 -14.67 -26.23
N PRO A 272 -14.25 -13.50 -26.51
CA PRO A 272 -15.01 -12.35 -26.95
C PRO A 272 -15.88 -12.70 -28.18
N THR A 273 -17.14 -12.31 -28.14
CA THR A 273 -18.13 -12.69 -29.18
C THR A 273 -17.67 -12.28 -30.59
N GLU A 274 -16.97 -11.18 -30.72
CA GLU A 274 -16.44 -10.67 -31.99
C GLU A 274 -15.28 -11.50 -32.56
N GLU A 275 -14.56 -12.26 -31.71
CA GLU A 275 -13.43 -13.10 -32.12
C GLU A 275 -13.84 -14.54 -32.42
N TYR A 276 -15.08 -14.94 -32.07
CA TYR A 276 -15.56 -16.31 -32.29
C TYR A 276 -15.45 -16.78 -33.75
N GLU A 277 -15.89 -15.95 -34.74
CA GLU A 277 -15.83 -16.30 -36.15
C GLU A 277 -14.37 -16.43 -36.64
N THR A 278 -13.47 -15.58 -36.16
CA THR A 278 -12.05 -15.57 -36.53
C THR A 278 -11.37 -16.86 -36.07
N VAL A 279 -11.52 -17.23 -34.81
CA VAL A 279 -10.91 -18.43 -34.21
C VAL A 279 -11.55 -19.71 -34.79
N SER A 280 -12.89 -19.76 -34.92
CA SER A 280 -13.58 -20.90 -35.51
C SER A 280 -13.16 -21.13 -36.95
N ALA A 281 -12.92 -20.07 -37.74
CA ALA A 281 -12.42 -20.18 -39.10
C ALA A 281 -10.96 -20.67 -39.12
N ALA A 282 -10.07 -20.14 -38.29
CA ALA A 282 -8.67 -20.56 -38.18
C ALA A 282 -8.56 -22.06 -37.83
N LEU A 283 -9.32 -22.50 -36.81
CA LEU A 283 -9.38 -23.92 -36.42
C LEU A 283 -9.86 -24.84 -37.58
N LYS A 284 -10.89 -24.41 -38.31
CA LYS A 284 -11.43 -25.19 -39.44
C LYS A 284 -10.52 -25.18 -40.66
N ASP A 285 -9.81 -24.10 -40.90
CA ASP A 285 -8.87 -24.02 -42.04
C ASP A 285 -7.66 -24.95 -41.82
N GLU A 286 -7.14 -25.01 -40.59
CA GLU A 286 -5.97 -25.84 -40.24
C GLU A 286 -6.32 -27.34 -40.11
N LEU A 287 -7.47 -27.64 -39.47
CA LEU A 287 -7.79 -29.00 -39.04
C LEU A 287 -8.95 -29.63 -39.80
N GLY A 288 -9.77 -28.85 -40.50
CA GLY A 288 -10.89 -29.33 -41.32
C GLY A 288 -11.91 -30.12 -40.49
N ASP A 289 -12.42 -31.24 -41.09
CA ASP A 289 -13.45 -32.09 -40.47
C ASP A 289 -12.92 -32.99 -39.32
N ARG A 290 -11.69 -32.78 -38.84
CA ARG A 290 -11.10 -33.58 -37.74
C ARG A 290 -11.51 -33.07 -36.34
N ILE A 291 -12.10 -31.90 -36.29
CA ILE A 291 -12.60 -31.22 -35.08
C ILE A 291 -14.01 -30.73 -35.31
N GLU A 292 -14.73 -30.59 -34.24
CA GLU A 292 -16.04 -29.94 -34.16
C GLU A 292 -15.88 -28.70 -33.26
N VAL A 293 -16.31 -27.54 -33.78
CA VAL A 293 -16.25 -26.26 -33.08
C VAL A 293 -17.67 -25.75 -32.95
N GLU A 294 -18.13 -25.62 -31.71
CA GLU A 294 -19.49 -25.20 -31.36
C GLU A 294 -19.51 -23.98 -30.46
N GLU A 295 -20.48 -23.10 -30.68
CA GLU A 295 -20.87 -22.07 -29.75
C GLU A 295 -21.80 -22.72 -28.73
N VAL A 296 -21.34 -22.87 -27.47
CA VAL A 296 -22.10 -23.55 -26.43
C VAL A 296 -23.10 -22.61 -25.80
N GLU A 297 -22.61 -21.43 -25.41
CA GLU A 297 -23.36 -20.42 -24.70
C GLU A 297 -22.87 -19.04 -25.06
N ARG A 298 -23.72 -18.05 -25.08
CA ARG A 298 -23.37 -16.66 -25.27
C ARG A 298 -23.71 -15.88 -23.98
N ALA A 299 -22.70 -15.27 -23.36
CA ALA A 299 -22.92 -14.36 -22.28
C ALA A 299 -23.68 -13.12 -22.82
N ALA A 300 -24.97 -13.06 -22.56
CA ALA A 300 -25.84 -11.96 -22.95
C ALA A 300 -26.81 -11.68 -21.80
N PHE A 301 -27.18 -10.40 -21.64
CA PHE A 301 -28.13 -9.98 -20.61
C PHE A 301 -29.51 -9.78 -21.23
N LYS A 302 -30.55 -10.46 -20.69
CA LYS A 302 -31.94 -10.11 -21.03
C LYS A 302 -32.36 -8.84 -20.31
N SER A 303 -33.23 -8.09 -20.97
CA SER A 303 -33.90 -6.92 -20.36
C SER A 303 -34.88 -7.30 -19.22
N ASP A 304 -35.04 -8.59 -18.91
CA ASP A 304 -35.89 -9.13 -17.85
C ASP A 304 -35.15 -9.86 -16.73
N GLY A 305 -33.80 -9.74 -16.73
CA GLY A 305 -32.99 -10.16 -15.56
C GLY A 305 -32.68 -11.63 -15.43
N GLU A 306 -33.01 -12.47 -16.43
CA GLU A 306 -32.41 -13.77 -16.54
C GLU A 306 -31.17 -13.68 -17.44
N ALA A 307 -30.03 -14.22 -16.99
CA ALA A 307 -28.93 -14.53 -17.88
C ALA A 307 -29.49 -15.28 -19.08
N VAL A 308 -29.35 -14.70 -20.28
CA VAL A 308 -29.83 -15.40 -21.44
C VAL A 308 -28.81 -16.45 -21.77
N HIS A 309 -29.15 -17.64 -21.38
CA HIS A 309 -28.94 -18.74 -22.29
C HIS A 309 -29.80 -18.42 -23.53
N GLU A 310 -29.31 -17.69 -24.53
CA GLU A 310 -29.98 -17.75 -25.82
C GLU A 310 -29.81 -19.19 -26.28
N ASP A 311 -30.92 -19.96 -26.13
CA ASP A 311 -31.07 -21.25 -26.76
C ASP A 311 -30.74 -21.07 -28.25
N GLY A 312 -29.48 -21.21 -28.61
CA GLY A 312 -29.18 -21.79 -29.91
C GLY A 312 -29.97 -23.08 -29.90
N GLU A 313 -30.92 -23.25 -30.83
CA GLU A 313 -31.91 -24.35 -30.91
C GLU A 313 -31.45 -25.56 -30.10
N ALA A 314 -32.18 -25.86 -29.02
CA ALA A 314 -31.84 -26.92 -28.09
C ALA A 314 -31.20 -28.09 -28.84
N VAL A 315 -29.88 -28.22 -28.74
CA VAL A 315 -29.20 -29.43 -29.18
C VAL A 315 -29.77 -30.53 -28.27
N ALA A 316 -30.53 -31.33 -28.86
CA ALA A 316 -31.26 -32.39 -28.21
C ALA A 316 -30.34 -33.20 -27.32
N ASP A 317 -30.66 -33.18 -26.05
CA ASP A 317 -30.42 -34.25 -25.12
C ASP A 317 -28.96 -34.50 -24.70
N GLY A 318 -28.51 -33.85 -23.63
CA GLY A 318 -27.48 -34.38 -22.76
C GLY A 318 -26.07 -33.79 -22.82
N GLY A 319 -25.86 -32.61 -23.38
CA GLY A 319 -24.57 -31.89 -23.25
C GLY A 319 -24.53 -31.13 -21.93
N THR A 320 -23.81 -31.63 -20.93
CA THR A 320 -23.36 -30.85 -19.80
C THR A 320 -22.14 -30.07 -20.24
N THR A 321 -22.11 -28.76 -19.97
CA THR A 321 -20.92 -27.89 -20.15
C THR A 321 -19.79 -28.32 -19.21
N ILE A 322 -18.55 -28.10 -19.60
CA ILE A 322 -17.36 -28.24 -18.74
C ILE A 322 -17.39 -27.10 -17.73
N GLY A 323 -17.93 -27.36 -16.54
CA GLY A 323 -18.00 -26.36 -15.48
C GLY A 323 -19.16 -25.35 -15.63
N HIS A 324 -19.72 -24.95 -14.50
CA HIS A 324 -20.66 -23.82 -14.38
C HIS A 324 -19.90 -22.54 -14.10
N ASP A 325 -18.87 -22.26 -14.88
CA ASP A 325 -18.08 -21.05 -14.65
C ASP A 325 -18.80 -19.83 -15.21
N GLU A 326 -18.98 -18.84 -14.35
CA GLU A 326 -19.44 -17.52 -14.76
C GLU A 326 -18.49 -16.90 -15.78
N PRO A 327 -18.98 -16.08 -16.73
CA PRO A 327 -18.12 -15.45 -17.73
C PRO A 327 -17.01 -14.63 -17.07
N PRO A 328 -15.76 -14.72 -17.56
CA PRO A 328 -14.68 -13.91 -17.04
C PRO A 328 -14.86 -12.43 -17.41
N VAL A 329 -14.28 -11.54 -16.62
CA VAL A 329 -14.49 -10.10 -16.72
C VAL A 329 -13.21 -9.39 -17.18
N VAL A 330 -13.37 -8.51 -18.17
CA VAL A 330 -12.39 -7.49 -18.57
C VAL A 330 -12.83 -6.15 -18.04
N GLN A 331 -12.00 -5.56 -17.15
CA GLN A 331 -12.21 -4.19 -16.69
C GLN A 331 -11.62 -3.23 -17.75
N ASP A 332 -12.49 -2.49 -18.46
CA ASP A 332 -12.08 -1.48 -19.45
C ASP A 332 -12.23 -0.07 -18.87
N ASN A 333 -11.27 0.34 -18.07
CA ASN A 333 -11.23 1.67 -17.48
C ASN A 333 -10.21 2.56 -18.19
N GLY A 334 -10.63 3.80 -18.49
CA GLY A 334 -9.74 4.80 -19.10
C GLY A 334 -8.50 5.05 -18.23
N GLY A 335 -7.35 5.37 -18.84
CA GLY A 335 -6.05 5.44 -18.17
C GLY A 335 -5.93 6.32 -16.92
N LEU A 336 -6.84 7.28 -16.69
CA LEU A 336 -6.90 8.04 -15.44
C LEU A 336 -7.67 7.30 -14.33
N VAL A 337 -8.60 6.43 -14.70
CA VAL A 337 -9.45 5.65 -13.79
C VAL A 337 -8.78 4.33 -13.44
N GLN A 338 -8.12 3.70 -14.40
CA GLN A 338 -7.45 2.42 -14.28
C GLN A 338 -6.60 2.24 -12.99
N PRO A 339 -5.82 3.23 -12.51
CA PRO A 339 -5.07 3.07 -11.26
C PRO A 339 -5.94 2.73 -10.04
N PHE A 340 -7.25 3.03 -10.09
CA PHE A 340 -8.17 2.76 -8.98
C PHE A 340 -8.72 1.33 -8.97
N GLU A 341 -8.53 0.56 -10.05
CA GLU A 341 -8.86 -0.87 -10.09
C GLU A 341 -8.17 -1.66 -8.97
N VAL A 342 -6.93 -1.27 -8.60
CA VAL A 342 -6.22 -1.91 -7.48
C VAL A 342 -6.98 -1.83 -6.16
N LEU A 343 -7.74 -0.76 -5.93
CA LEU A 343 -8.56 -0.62 -4.74
C LEU A 343 -9.85 -1.43 -4.85
N VAL A 344 -10.48 -1.50 -6.00
CA VAL A 344 -11.69 -2.32 -6.22
C VAL A 344 -11.32 -3.79 -6.11
N ASN A 345 -10.27 -4.23 -6.81
CA ASN A 345 -9.82 -5.63 -6.83
C ASN A 345 -9.27 -6.11 -5.48
N ALA A 346 -8.99 -5.19 -4.54
CA ALA A 346 -8.66 -5.56 -3.16
C ALA A 346 -9.84 -6.19 -2.38
N ILE A 347 -11.09 -5.93 -2.79
CA ILE A 347 -12.28 -6.61 -2.27
C ILE A 347 -12.59 -7.84 -3.12
N GLY A 348 -12.67 -7.62 -4.43
CA GLY A 348 -12.98 -8.59 -5.45
C GLY A 348 -13.09 -7.88 -6.79
N ARG A 349 -12.91 -8.61 -7.87
CA ARG A 349 -13.23 -8.09 -9.21
C ARG A 349 -14.75 -8.04 -9.37
N PRO A 350 -15.32 -7.05 -10.07
CA PRO A 350 -16.75 -7.06 -10.37
C PRO A 350 -17.17 -8.36 -11.04
N ASP A 351 -18.31 -8.89 -10.71
CA ASP A 351 -18.92 -10.00 -11.45
C ASP A 351 -19.34 -9.52 -12.84
N TYR A 352 -19.58 -10.46 -13.74
CA TYR A 352 -19.91 -10.14 -15.13
C TYR A 352 -21.17 -9.29 -15.28
N ASP A 353 -22.12 -9.43 -14.37
CA ASP A 353 -23.39 -8.70 -14.32
C ASP A 353 -23.37 -7.48 -13.39
N GLU A 354 -22.29 -7.21 -12.68
CA GLU A 354 -22.15 -6.07 -11.76
C GLU A 354 -21.63 -4.82 -12.43
N PHE A 355 -22.00 -3.68 -11.86
CA PHE A 355 -21.41 -2.39 -12.19
C PHE A 355 -19.98 -2.29 -11.67
N ASP A 356 -19.01 -1.98 -12.54
CA ASP A 356 -17.64 -1.64 -12.10
C ASP A 356 -17.63 -0.32 -11.32
N PRO A 357 -17.36 -0.35 -10.00
CA PRO A 357 -17.37 0.86 -9.16
C PRO A 357 -16.13 1.73 -9.35
N THR A 358 -15.14 1.33 -10.15
CA THR A 358 -13.84 1.99 -10.27
C THR A 358 -13.96 3.46 -10.66
N ALA A 359 -14.84 3.81 -11.60
CA ALA A 359 -15.04 5.19 -12.02
C ALA A 359 -15.66 6.07 -10.90
N LEU A 360 -16.52 5.51 -10.08
CA LEU A 360 -17.10 6.22 -8.93
C LEU A 360 -16.05 6.40 -7.83
N LEU A 361 -15.29 5.35 -7.55
CA LEU A 361 -14.18 5.39 -6.59
C LEU A 361 -13.12 6.43 -6.98
N PHE A 362 -12.78 6.53 -8.28
CA PHE A 362 -11.90 7.57 -8.80
C PHE A 362 -12.41 9.00 -8.48
N LEU A 363 -13.71 9.20 -8.49
CA LEU A 363 -14.30 10.51 -8.18
C LEU A 363 -14.39 10.75 -6.67
N THR A 364 -14.91 9.79 -5.92
CA THR A 364 -15.32 9.98 -4.51
C THR A 364 -14.16 9.85 -3.53
N PHE A 365 -13.27 8.88 -3.70
CA PHE A 365 -12.13 8.66 -2.80
C PHE A 365 -11.19 9.88 -2.71
N PRO A 366 -10.69 10.48 -3.81
CA PRO A 366 -9.83 11.66 -3.73
C PRO A 366 -10.54 12.86 -3.11
N ILE A 367 -11.85 13.04 -3.36
CA ILE A 367 -12.64 14.11 -2.76
C ILE A 367 -12.73 13.92 -1.24
N MET A 368 -13.06 12.72 -0.75
CA MET A 368 -13.13 12.42 0.68
C MET A 368 -11.76 12.59 1.36
N PHE A 369 -10.72 12.04 0.75
CA PHE A 369 -9.35 12.16 1.25
C PHE A 369 -8.90 13.62 1.31
N GLY A 370 -9.08 14.35 0.22
CA GLY A 370 -8.73 15.77 0.12
C GLY A 370 -9.50 16.64 1.11
N PHE A 371 -10.81 16.38 1.29
CA PHE A 371 -11.64 17.05 2.29
C PHE A 371 -11.09 16.85 3.71
N MET A 372 -10.75 15.61 4.09
CA MET A 372 -10.25 15.28 5.42
C MET A 372 -8.89 15.92 5.74
N ILE A 373 -8.01 16.03 4.77
CA ILE A 373 -6.69 16.61 4.98
C ILE A 373 -6.66 18.10 4.71
N GLY A 374 -7.09 18.53 3.53
CA GLY A 374 -7.26 19.89 3.09
C GLY A 374 -6.13 20.85 3.48
N ASP A 375 -4.95 20.66 2.87
CA ASP A 375 -3.74 21.43 3.17
C ASP A 375 -2.78 21.39 1.97
N VAL A 376 -2.39 22.55 1.45
CA VAL A 376 -1.57 22.66 0.24
C VAL A 376 -0.20 22.01 0.42
N GLY A 377 0.43 22.21 1.58
CA GLY A 377 1.77 21.68 1.86
C GLY A 377 1.80 20.15 1.86
N TYR A 378 0.90 19.54 2.60
CA TYR A 378 0.78 18.07 2.60
C TYR A 378 0.32 17.53 1.25
N GLY A 379 -0.58 18.21 0.55
CA GLY A 379 -1.03 17.82 -0.79
C GLY A 379 0.11 17.79 -1.81
N ILE A 380 1.03 18.76 -1.77
CA ILE A 380 2.24 18.76 -2.61
C ILE A 380 3.13 17.55 -2.27
N VAL A 381 3.34 17.28 -0.98
CA VAL A 381 4.16 16.12 -0.56
C VAL A 381 3.54 14.82 -1.03
N TYR A 382 2.22 14.63 -0.89
CA TYR A 382 1.54 13.42 -1.36
C TYR A 382 1.63 13.27 -2.89
N THR A 383 1.41 14.36 -3.63
CA THR A 383 1.55 14.34 -5.09
C THR A 383 2.97 13.99 -5.51
N ALA A 384 3.99 14.50 -4.80
CA ALA A 384 5.38 14.18 -5.07
C ALA A 384 5.72 12.70 -4.75
N ILE A 385 5.20 12.16 -3.64
CA ILE A 385 5.34 10.73 -3.30
C ILE A 385 4.67 9.87 -4.38
N GLY A 386 3.44 10.20 -4.77
CA GLY A 386 2.73 9.48 -5.83
C GLY A 386 3.48 9.53 -7.17
N GLY A 387 3.99 10.70 -7.54
CA GLY A 387 4.82 10.87 -8.73
C GLY A 387 6.12 10.07 -8.69
N PHE A 388 6.75 9.98 -7.52
CA PHE A 388 7.93 9.14 -7.31
C PHE A 388 7.60 7.65 -7.49
N LEU A 389 6.51 7.16 -6.88
CA LEU A 389 6.06 5.78 -7.04
C LEU A 389 5.75 5.47 -8.51
N TYR A 390 5.01 6.34 -9.18
CA TYR A 390 4.59 6.17 -10.57
C TYR A 390 5.76 6.13 -11.55
N THR A 391 6.80 6.92 -11.32
CA THR A 391 7.93 7.08 -12.27
C THR A 391 9.14 6.23 -11.96
N ARG A 392 9.30 5.76 -10.70
CA ARG A 392 10.51 5.05 -10.27
C ARG A 392 10.37 3.54 -10.27
N PHE A 393 9.16 3.04 -10.20
CA PHE A 393 8.87 1.62 -10.15
C PHE A 393 8.07 1.20 -11.39
N ASP A 394 8.45 0.06 -11.97
CA ASP A 394 7.80 -0.46 -13.19
C ASP A 394 6.64 -1.39 -12.87
N SER A 395 6.58 -1.93 -11.65
CA SER A 395 5.48 -2.77 -11.19
C SER A 395 4.11 -2.08 -11.36
N PRO A 396 3.12 -2.72 -12.00
CA PRO A 396 1.76 -2.19 -12.18
C PRO A 396 1.11 -1.76 -10.86
N ALA A 397 1.35 -2.51 -9.77
CA ALA A 397 0.82 -2.19 -8.44
C ALA A 397 1.36 -0.86 -7.91
N PHE A 398 2.68 -0.59 -8.05
CA PHE A 398 3.27 0.69 -7.63
C PHE A 398 2.83 1.84 -8.52
N LYS A 399 2.68 1.64 -9.84
CA LYS A 399 2.15 2.66 -10.76
C LYS A 399 0.70 3.01 -10.40
N SER A 400 -0.13 2.02 -10.13
CA SER A 400 -1.53 2.22 -9.68
C SER A 400 -1.60 2.96 -8.34
N MET A 401 -0.84 2.51 -7.32
CA MET A 401 -0.75 3.21 -6.03
C MET A 401 -0.24 4.64 -6.19
N GLY A 402 0.72 4.86 -7.10
CA GLY A 402 1.22 6.18 -7.47
C GLY A 402 0.10 7.08 -8.04
N GLY A 403 -0.69 6.55 -8.98
CA GLY A 403 -1.83 7.24 -9.58
C GLY A 403 -2.89 7.65 -8.56
N VAL A 404 -3.29 6.73 -7.68
CA VAL A 404 -4.23 6.99 -6.58
C VAL A 404 -3.69 8.08 -5.65
N THR A 405 -2.40 8.00 -5.28
CA THR A 405 -1.76 8.98 -4.39
C THR A 405 -1.67 10.37 -5.03
N ILE A 406 -1.40 10.46 -6.34
CA ILE A 406 -1.41 11.73 -7.08
C ILE A 406 -2.81 12.35 -7.05
N ALA A 407 -3.84 11.58 -7.35
CA ALA A 407 -5.22 12.06 -7.35
C ALA A 407 -5.64 12.57 -5.96
N ALA A 408 -5.36 11.81 -4.91
CA ALA A 408 -5.59 12.18 -3.51
C ALA A 408 -4.82 13.45 -3.11
N GLY A 409 -3.55 13.57 -3.53
CA GLY A 409 -2.71 14.74 -3.30
C GLY A 409 -3.23 16.00 -3.99
N LEU A 410 -3.66 15.89 -5.25
CA LEU A 410 -4.24 17.00 -6.00
C LEU A 410 -5.56 17.48 -5.36
N ALA A 411 -6.44 16.56 -4.96
CA ALA A 411 -7.65 16.90 -4.23
C ALA A 411 -7.33 17.59 -2.88
N THR A 412 -6.30 17.12 -2.18
CA THR A 412 -5.82 17.73 -0.94
C THR A 412 -5.35 19.17 -1.15
N ILE A 413 -4.66 19.46 -2.28
CA ILE A 413 -4.26 20.82 -2.65
C ILE A 413 -5.49 21.70 -2.88
N VAL A 414 -6.49 21.21 -3.64
CA VAL A 414 -7.71 21.96 -3.92
C VAL A 414 -8.42 22.35 -2.61
N PHE A 415 -8.67 21.38 -1.73
CA PHE A 415 -9.27 21.67 -0.42
C PHE A 415 -8.36 22.54 0.46
N GLY A 416 -7.04 22.37 0.38
CA GLY A 416 -6.06 23.20 1.08
C GLY A 416 -6.14 24.68 0.68
N VAL A 417 -6.34 24.96 -0.61
CA VAL A 417 -6.57 26.32 -1.11
C VAL A 417 -7.91 26.86 -0.56
N LEU A 418 -8.98 26.06 -0.54
CA LEU A 418 -10.29 26.47 0.00
C LEU A 418 -10.24 26.73 1.50
N TYR A 419 -9.54 25.93 2.28
CA TYR A 419 -9.30 26.18 3.71
C TYR A 419 -8.27 27.28 3.97
N GLY A 420 -7.44 27.61 2.98
CA GLY A 420 -6.41 28.63 3.09
C GLY A 420 -5.17 28.19 3.87
N GLU A 421 -4.88 26.90 3.92
CA GLU A 421 -3.81 26.32 4.77
C GLU A 421 -2.60 25.82 3.98
N LEU A 422 -1.41 26.04 4.56
CA LEU A 422 -0.12 25.48 4.14
C LEU A 422 0.60 24.95 5.41
N PHE A 423 0.75 23.64 5.56
CA PHE A 423 1.25 22.96 6.76
C PHE A 423 0.56 23.43 8.05
N GLY A 424 -0.76 23.60 8.03
CA GLY A 424 -1.56 24.07 9.14
C GLY A 424 -1.42 25.56 9.47
N LEU A 425 -0.69 26.33 8.68
CA LEU A 425 -0.60 27.79 8.75
C LEU A 425 -1.57 28.43 7.74
N HIS A 426 -2.21 29.53 8.10
CA HIS A 426 -3.18 30.23 7.25
C HIS A 426 -2.54 31.11 6.16
N LEU A 427 -1.35 30.75 5.67
CA LEU A 427 -0.62 31.54 4.66
C LEU A 427 -1.35 31.65 3.32
N ILE A 428 -1.99 30.58 2.86
CA ILE A 428 -2.77 30.61 1.62
C ILE A 428 -4.00 31.50 1.80
N SER A 429 -4.59 31.55 2.99
CA SER A 429 -5.67 32.49 3.31
C SER A 429 -5.24 33.95 3.09
N GLU A 430 -4.05 34.32 3.57
CA GLU A 430 -3.53 35.67 3.40
C GLU A 430 -3.17 35.98 1.95
N TRP A 431 -2.47 35.05 1.27
CA TRP A 431 -1.95 35.26 -0.08
C TRP A 431 -3.03 35.23 -1.19
N VAL A 432 -3.98 34.33 -1.07
CA VAL A 432 -5.02 34.08 -2.11
C VAL A 432 -6.32 34.76 -1.80
N TRP A 433 -6.74 34.76 -0.52
CA TRP A 433 -8.07 35.18 -0.09
C TRP A 433 -8.09 36.50 0.70
N GLY A 434 -6.93 37.16 0.86
CA GLY A 434 -6.83 38.41 1.65
C GLY A 434 -7.24 38.24 3.11
N GLY A 435 -7.01 37.06 3.69
CA GLY A 435 -7.32 36.73 5.08
C GLY A 435 -8.72 36.18 5.33
N HIS A 436 -9.53 35.92 4.27
CA HIS A 436 -10.92 35.47 4.38
C HIS A 436 -11.14 34.21 3.54
N SER A 437 -10.63 33.07 4.01
CA SER A 437 -10.82 31.78 3.35
C SER A 437 -12.31 31.44 3.17
N PRO A 438 -12.71 30.83 2.04
CA PRO A 438 -14.09 30.38 1.83
C PRO A 438 -14.59 29.38 2.85
N LEU A 439 -13.69 28.54 3.35
CA LEU A 439 -13.97 27.46 4.30
C LEU A 439 -13.04 27.59 5.53
N HIS A 440 -13.57 27.25 6.70
CA HIS A 440 -12.80 27.21 7.95
C HIS A 440 -12.98 25.85 8.62
N LYS A 441 -11.91 25.30 9.20
CA LYS A 441 -11.97 24.00 9.89
C LYS A 441 -12.65 24.07 11.27
N GLY A 442 -12.71 25.26 11.89
CA GLY A 442 -13.43 25.47 13.15
C GLY A 442 -12.61 25.27 14.43
N LEU A 443 -11.28 25.16 14.35
CA LEU A 443 -10.40 24.96 15.50
C LEU A 443 -10.27 26.22 16.39
N ILE A 444 -10.32 27.39 15.81
CA ILE A 444 -10.21 28.65 16.53
C ILE A 444 -11.59 29.00 17.12
N PRO A 445 -11.69 29.44 18.36
CA PRO A 445 -12.97 29.73 19.03
C PRO A 445 -13.89 30.63 18.22
N LYS A 446 -13.36 31.61 17.51
CA LYS A 446 -14.08 32.52 16.61
C LYS A 446 -14.84 31.80 15.49
N TYR A 447 -14.37 30.62 15.07
CA TYR A 447 -14.96 29.83 13.96
C TYR A 447 -15.52 28.49 14.44
N SER A 448 -15.72 28.29 15.74
CA SER A 448 -16.17 27.01 16.32
C SER A 448 -17.53 26.53 15.78
N TYR A 449 -18.37 27.44 15.27
CA TYR A 449 -19.66 27.13 14.63
C TYR A 449 -19.51 26.34 13.32
N TRP A 450 -18.30 26.24 12.76
CA TRP A 450 -18.03 25.37 11.60
C TRP A 450 -17.99 23.88 11.95
N VAL A 451 -17.68 23.51 13.19
CA VAL A 451 -17.57 22.10 13.61
C VAL A 451 -18.89 21.34 13.42
N PRO A 452 -20.04 21.79 13.98
CA PRO A 452 -21.31 21.14 13.74
C PRO A 452 -21.76 21.22 12.28
N ALA A 453 -21.37 22.28 11.54
CA ALA A 453 -21.64 22.38 10.12
C ALA A 453 -20.93 21.29 9.31
N TRP A 454 -19.69 20.95 9.65
CA TRP A 454 -18.96 19.83 8.98
C TRP A 454 -19.61 18.48 9.25
N ILE A 455 -20.16 18.25 10.43
CA ILE A 455 -20.92 17.03 10.74
C ILE A 455 -22.15 16.94 9.82
N LEU A 456 -22.86 18.04 9.66
CA LEU A 456 -24.06 18.09 8.80
C LEU A 456 -23.70 17.97 7.32
N VAL A 457 -22.62 18.63 6.85
CA VAL A 457 -22.10 18.48 5.48
C VAL A 457 -21.71 17.02 5.22
N SER A 458 -21.03 16.37 6.16
CA SER A 458 -20.68 14.95 6.03
C SER A 458 -21.92 14.06 5.94
N ALA A 459 -22.95 14.32 6.73
CA ALA A 459 -24.21 13.60 6.64
C ALA A 459 -24.95 13.84 5.30
N MET A 460 -24.89 15.06 4.76
CA MET A 460 -25.45 15.34 3.44
C MET A 460 -24.66 14.68 2.31
N ALA A 461 -23.33 14.66 2.41
CA ALA A 461 -22.48 13.92 1.47
C ALA A 461 -22.80 12.42 1.52
N ALA A 462 -23.01 11.86 2.72
CA ALA A 462 -23.46 10.50 2.89
C ALA A 462 -24.79 10.22 2.19
N LEU A 463 -25.78 11.09 2.37
CA LEU A 463 -27.09 10.94 1.71
C LEU A 463 -26.97 10.90 0.21
N VAL A 464 -26.14 11.77 -0.37
CA VAL A 464 -25.91 11.79 -1.83
C VAL A 464 -25.21 10.50 -2.25
N HIS A 465 -24.13 10.13 -1.57
CA HIS A 465 -23.30 8.97 -1.91
C HIS A 465 -24.07 7.65 -1.79
N LEU A 466 -24.75 7.43 -0.66
CA LEU A 466 -25.57 6.23 -0.45
C LEU A 466 -26.77 6.15 -1.42
N ASN A 467 -27.39 7.29 -1.76
CA ASN A 467 -28.43 7.28 -2.78
C ASN A 467 -27.90 6.85 -4.15
N ILE A 468 -26.67 7.27 -4.52
CA ILE A 468 -26.04 6.78 -5.75
C ILE A 468 -25.90 5.25 -5.69
N GLY A 469 -25.37 4.70 -4.59
CA GLY A 469 -25.23 3.25 -4.42
C GLY A 469 -26.58 2.51 -4.51
N TYR A 470 -27.58 2.97 -3.77
CA TYR A 470 -28.92 2.34 -3.85
C TYR A 470 -29.59 2.48 -5.22
N VAL A 471 -29.34 3.58 -5.95
CA VAL A 471 -29.87 3.76 -7.31
C VAL A 471 -29.17 2.81 -8.29
N LEU A 472 -27.87 2.60 -8.14
CA LEU A 472 -27.14 1.63 -8.95
C LEU A 472 -27.66 0.21 -8.69
N GLY A 473 -27.75 -0.21 -7.43
CA GLY A 473 -28.33 -1.49 -7.09
C GLY A 473 -29.81 -1.61 -7.51
N PHE A 474 -30.58 -0.50 -7.50
CA PHE A 474 -31.95 -0.54 -8.02
C PHE A 474 -31.98 -0.75 -9.55
N ILE A 475 -31.06 -0.17 -10.29
CA ILE A 475 -30.97 -0.37 -11.75
C ILE A 475 -30.57 -1.81 -12.05
N GLU A 476 -29.62 -2.35 -11.31
CA GLU A 476 -29.14 -3.70 -11.39
C GLU A 476 -30.29 -4.70 -11.11
N GLU A 477 -30.95 -4.59 -9.96
CA GLU A 477 -32.14 -5.38 -9.63
C GLU A 477 -33.26 -5.27 -10.67
N LEU A 478 -33.42 -4.07 -11.24
CA LEU A 478 -34.41 -3.85 -12.29
C LEU A 478 -34.06 -4.60 -13.58
N GLN A 479 -32.77 -4.72 -13.91
CA GLN A 479 -32.29 -5.41 -15.10
C GLN A 479 -32.37 -6.92 -14.95
N PHE A 480 -32.00 -7.44 -13.77
CA PHE A 480 -31.84 -8.90 -13.56
C PHE A 480 -33.06 -9.56 -12.93
N HIS A 481 -33.74 -8.92 -11.98
CA HIS A 481 -34.84 -9.53 -11.20
C HIS A 481 -36.19 -8.84 -11.42
N GLY A 482 -36.20 -7.75 -12.16
CA GLY A 482 -37.43 -7.05 -12.57
C GLY A 482 -37.94 -6.02 -11.56
N VAL A 483 -39.00 -5.28 -11.98
CA VAL A 483 -39.52 -4.10 -11.26
C VAL A 483 -39.95 -4.40 -9.82
N LYS A 484 -40.47 -5.57 -9.57
CA LYS A 484 -41.06 -5.91 -8.26
C LYS A 484 -39.97 -6.08 -7.21
N GLU A 485 -38.95 -6.85 -7.53
CA GLU A 485 -37.80 -7.10 -6.68
C GLU A 485 -36.97 -5.82 -6.49
N ALA A 486 -36.68 -5.08 -7.55
CA ALA A 486 -36.02 -3.78 -7.47
C ALA A 486 -36.70 -2.80 -6.50
N VAL A 487 -38.06 -2.75 -6.51
CA VAL A 487 -38.83 -1.87 -5.60
C VAL A 487 -38.77 -2.38 -4.16
N TYR A 488 -38.87 -3.69 -3.95
CA TYR A 488 -38.89 -4.25 -2.60
C TYR A 488 -37.51 -4.24 -1.93
N GLU A 489 -36.44 -4.55 -2.63
CA GLU A 489 -35.10 -4.62 -2.08
C GLU A 489 -34.41 -3.25 -2.02
N LYS A 490 -34.18 -2.61 -3.15
CA LYS A 490 -33.41 -1.33 -3.17
C LYS A 490 -34.30 -0.09 -3.10
N GLY A 491 -35.49 -0.10 -3.77
CA GLY A 491 -36.44 1.02 -3.75
C GLY A 491 -36.97 1.31 -2.34
N SER A 492 -37.22 0.27 -1.55
CA SER A 492 -37.64 0.37 -0.15
C SER A 492 -36.62 1.10 0.71
N TRP A 493 -35.32 0.82 0.53
CA TRP A 493 -34.22 1.50 1.22
C TRP A 493 -34.08 2.98 0.81
N ILE A 494 -34.24 3.29 -0.48
CA ILE A 494 -34.24 4.71 -0.96
C ILE A 494 -35.36 5.48 -0.27
N LEU A 495 -36.58 4.92 -0.21
CA LEU A 495 -37.72 5.56 0.44
C LEU A 495 -37.50 5.69 1.94
N ALA A 496 -37.06 4.63 2.62
CA ALA A 496 -36.83 4.63 4.05
C ALA A 496 -35.76 5.63 4.45
N MET A 497 -34.57 5.58 3.82
CA MET A 497 -33.48 6.47 4.14
C MET A 497 -33.84 7.96 3.91
N ASN A 498 -34.31 8.29 2.72
CA ASN A 498 -34.66 9.68 2.42
C ASN A 498 -35.85 10.19 3.25
N GLY A 499 -36.86 9.37 3.46
CA GLY A 499 -38.01 9.70 4.32
C GLY A 499 -37.58 9.98 5.76
N LEU A 500 -36.72 9.16 6.33
CA LEU A 500 -36.16 9.34 7.67
C LEU A 500 -35.36 10.66 7.79
N TRP A 501 -34.49 10.93 6.82
CA TRP A 501 -33.65 12.13 6.86
C TRP A 501 -34.43 13.41 6.60
N VAL A 502 -35.48 13.41 5.75
CA VAL A 502 -36.42 14.53 5.62
C VAL A 502 -37.17 14.78 6.93
N PHE A 503 -37.56 13.72 7.66
CA PHE A 503 -38.12 13.86 9.00
C PHE A 503 -37.11 14.44 9.99
N ILE A 504 -35.85 13.96 10.03
CA ILE A 504 -34.81 14.44 10.92
C ILE A 504 -34.51 15.92 10.68
N LEU A 505 -34.42 16.36 9.44
CA LEU A 505 -34.11 17.73 9.05
C LEU A 505 -35.35 18.66 9.03
N SER A 506 -36.49 18.21 9.55
CA SER A 506 -37.71 19.02 9.65
C SER A 506 -37.92 19.62 11.04
N THR A 507 -38.69 20.71 11.10
CA THR A 507 -39.09 21.36 12.36
C THR A 507 -40.17 20.58 13.15
N TRP A 508 -40.65 19.44 12.63
CA TRP A 508 -41.53 18.56 13.39
C TRP A 508 -40.75 17.87 14.52
N PHE A 509 -41.17 18.07 15.75
CA PHE A 509 -40.42 17.66 16.99
C PHE A 509 -39.04 18.34 17.12
N GLU A 510 -38.88 19.55 16.67
CA GLU A 510 -37.63 20.34 16.72
C GLU A 510 -36.95 20.29 18.13
N GLY A 511 -37.74 20.53 19.19
CA GLY A 511 -37.22 20.54 20.56
C GLY A 511 -36.62 19.20 21.08
N SER A 512 -36.75 18.11 20.31
CA SER A 512 -36.15 16.80 20.59
C SER A 512 -34.94 16.48 19.73
N LYS A 513 -34.52 17.43 18.88
CA LYS A 513 -33.44 17.27 17.91
C LYS A 513 -32.27 18.20 18.23
N PRO A 514 -31.04 17.87 17.84
CA PRO A 514 -29.90 18.76 18.02
C PRO A 514 -30.08 20.09 17.30
N GLU A 515 -29.81 21.19 17.99
CA GLU A 515 -30.02 22.57 17.50
C GLU A 515 -29.19 22.85 16.22
N PHE A 516 -27.99 22.29 16.11
CA PHE A 516 -27.12 22.52 14.96
C PHE A 516 -27.72 22.08 13.62
N LEU A 517 -28.68 21.16 13.60
CA LEU A 517 -29.37 20.76 12.37
C LEU A 517 -30.16 21.92 11.73
N PHE A 518 -30.50 22.92 12.53
CA PHE A 518 -31.32 24.06 12.10
C PHE A 518 -30.51 25.37 12.02
N THR A 519 -29.38 25.46 12.71
CA THR A 519 -28.56 26.67 12.81
C THR A 519 -27.36 26.69 11.87
N ALA A 520 -26.80 25.52 11.49
CA ALA A 520 -25.57 25.41 10.71
C ALA A 520 -25.68 26.07 9.30
N PHE A 521 -26.89 26.06 8.70
CA PHE A 521 -27.17 26.61 7.36
C PHE A 521 -28.16 27.76 7.37
N ASP A 522 -28.47 28.32 8.53
CA ASP A 522 -29.35 29.47 8.65
C ASP A 522 -28.70 30.75 8.07
N SER A 523 -29.44 31.84 8.06
CA SER A 523 -28.97 33.16 7.59
C SER A 523 -28.29 33.99 8.71
N GLY A 524 -28.10 33.43 9.90
CA GLY A 524 -27.49 34.10 11.06
C GLY A 524 -25.98 34.38 10.89
N SER A 525 -25.46 35.29 11.72
CA SER A 525 -24.03 35.66 11.70
C SER A 525 -23.08 34.54 12.17
N GLU A 526 -23.63 33.51 12.78
CA GLU A 526 -22.90 32.30 13.26
C GLU A 526 -23.18 31.07 12.40
N ALA A 527 -23.82 31.23 11.24
CA ALA A 527 -23.99 30.15 10.29
C ALA A 527 -22.74 29.99 9.45
N ALA A 528 -22.21 28.74 9.35
CA ALA A 528 -21.04 28.43 8.53
C ALA A 528 -21.30 28.68 7.04
N PHE A 529 -22.49 28.30 6.60
CA PHE A 529 -22.98 28.53 5.24
C PHE A 529 -24.33 29.29 5.32
N ALA A 530 -24.34 30.56 4.98
CA ALA A 530 -25.53 31.38 5.05
C ALA A 530 -26.53 31.07 3.88
N LEU A 531 -27.06 29.82 3.90
CA LEU A 531 -28.00 29.34 2.87
C LEU A 531 -29.48 29.69 3.18
N GLY A 532 -29.77 30.15 4.38
CA GLY A 532 -31.12 30.42 4.84
C GLY A 532 -31.98 29.17 5.08
N PHE A 533 -31.36 28.04 5.33
CA PHE A 533 -32.07 26.80 5.63
C PHE A 533 -32.07 26.56 7.16
N SER A 534 -33.27 26.66 7.74
CA SER A 534 -33.55 26.43 9.16
C SER A 534 -34.43 25.20 9.38
N GLY A 535 -34.38 24.23 8.46
CA GLY A 535 -35.16 22.99 8.51
C GLY A 535 -36.40 23.01 7.59
N PHE A 536 -36.84 21.81 7.18
CA PHE A 536 -38.07 21.66 6.42
C PHE A 536 -39.31 21.96 7.29
N PRO A 537 -40.38 22.53 6.75
CA PRO A 537 -41.62 22.72 7.48
C PRO A 537 -42.15 21.44 8.12
N ALA A 538 -42.81 21.53 9.26
CA ALA A 538 -43.35 20.38 10.00
C ALA A 538 -44.22 19.43 9.14
N VAL A 539 -44.99 19.98 8.20
CA VAL A 539 -45.82 19.17 7.26
C VAL A 539 -44.96 18.31 6.34
N VAL A 540 -43.80 18.84 5.87
CA VAL A 540 -42.86 18.11 5.05
C VAL A 540 -42.22 16.98 5.89
N GLY A 541 -41.91 17.24 7.17
CA GLY A 541 -41.44 16.22 8.10
C GLY A 541 -42.45 15.12 8.34
N GLN A 542 -43.72 15.44 8.46
CA GLN A 542 -44.80 14.45 8.56
C GLN A 542 -44.88 13.56 7.32
N ALA A 543 -44.84 14.20 6.14
CA ALA A 543 -44.81 13.48 4.86
C ALA A 543 -43.54 12.57 4.76
N GLY A 544 -42.36 13.10 5.12
CA GLY A 544 -41.12 12.33 5.18
C GLY A 544 -41.19 11.10 6.09
N PHE A 545 -41.79 11.26 7.26
CA PHE A 545 -42.02 10.10 8.17
C PHE A 545 -43.00 9.10 7.57
N GLY A 546 -44.02 9.54 6.84
CA GLY A 546 -44.93 8.68 6.09
C GLY A 546 -44.22 7.90 4.99
N VAL A 547 -43.29 8.55 4.26
CA VAL A 547 -42.46 7.90 3.24
C VAL A 547 -41.50 6.87 3.89
N PHE A 548 -40.90 7.19 5.03
CA PHE A 548 -40.11 6.25 5.80
C PHE A 548 -40.90 5.00 6.17
N LEU A 549 -42.10 5.17 6.71
CA LEU A 549 -42.96 4.04 7.08
C LEU A 549 -43.38 3.22 5.84
N LEU A 550 -43.60 3.86 4.69
CA LEU A 550 -43.90 3.16 3.44
C LEU A 550 -42.70 2.32 2.99
N GLY A 551 -41.49 2.92 2.99
CA GLY A 551 -40.26 2.20 2.67
C GLY A 551 -40.04 1.00 3.61
N PHE A 552 -40.18 1.22 4.91
CA PHE A 552 -40.08 0.14 5.92
C PHE A 552 -41.10 -0.98 5.68
N LEU A 553 -42.34 -0.63 5.34
CA LEU A 553 -43.39 -1.62 5.05
C LEU A 553 -43.05 -2.43 3.80
N LEU A 554 -42.55 -1.80 2.75
CA LEU A 554 -42.14 -2.48 1.52
C LEU A 554 -40.96 -3.42 1.80
N LEU A 555 -39.98 -2.99 2.56
CA LEU A 555 -38.82 -3.80 2.98
C LEU A 555 -39.28 -4.99 3.80
N PHE A 556 -40.20 -4.78 4.76
CA PHE A 556 -40.75 -5.87 5.59
C PHE A 556 -41.51 -6.91 4.78
N ILE A 557 -42.13 -6.52 3.66
CA ILE A 557 -42.89 -7.44 2.78
C ILE A 557 -41.92 -8.19 1.84
N GLY A 558 -40.97 -7.49 1.26
CA GLY A 558 -40.03 -8.03 0.26
C GLY A 558 -38.88 -8.82 0.88
N ALA A 559 -38.20 -8.21 1.82
CA ALA A 559 -37.02 -8.77 2.48
C ALA A 559 -37.14 -8.66 4.03
N PRO A 560 -37.95 -9.51 4.69
CA PRO A 560 -38.21 -9.41 6.12
C PRO A 560 -36.96 -9.57 7.00
N GLY A 561 -35.93 -10.25 6.50
CA GLY A 561 -34.62 -10.37 7.15
C GLY A 561 -33.91 -9.02 7.27
N GLU A 562 -33.88 -8.24 6.19
CA GLU A 562 -33.28 -6.92 6.12
C GLU A 562 -34.07 -5.85 6.90
N ALA A 563 -35.36 -6.05 7.08
CA ALA A 563 -36.19 -5.09 7.84
C ALA A 563 -35.72 -4.91 9.30
N VAL A 564 -34.95 -5.84 9.85
CA VAL A 564 -34.31 -5.71 11.18
C VAL A 564 -33.18 -4.69 11.13
N GLU A 565 -32.56 -4.51 9.97
CA GLU A 565 -31.44 -3.60 9.74
C GLU A 565 -31.88 -2.19 9.37
N ILE A 566 -33.17 -1.86 9.48
CA ILE A 566 -33.72 -0.53 9.11
C ILE A 566 -32.98 0.66 9.79
N PHE A 567 -32.35 0.42 10.94
CA PHE A 567 -31.54 1.42 11.62
C PHE A 567 -30.26 1.76 10.86
N ASP A 568 -29.84 0.94 9.90
CA ASP A 568 -28.67 1.23 9.05
C ASP A 568 -28.93 2.43 8.15
N ALA A 569 -30.17 2.75 7.82
CA ALA A 569 -30.55 4.01 7.19
C ALA A 569 -30.09 5.26 7.98
N LEU A 570 -29.93 5.13 9.30
CA LEU A 570 -29.39 6.19 10.15
C LEU A 570 -27.88 6.01 10.38
N VAL A 571 -27.45 4.78 10.72
CA VAL A 571 -26.06 4.45 11.12
C VAL A 571 -25.11 4.70 9.97
N ASN A 572 -25.44 4.26 8.75
CA ASN A 572 -24.58 4.45 7.58
C ASN A 572 -24.35 5.92 7.27
N VAL A 573 -25.38 6.76 7.37
CA VAL A 573 -25.22 8.21 7.18
C VAL A 573 -24.39 8.83 8.32
N LEU A 574 -24.62 8.44 9.56
CA LEU A 574 -23.83 8.94 10.70
C LEU A 574 -22.35 8.49 10.64
N SER A 575 -22.06 7.36 9.99
CA SER A 575 -20.70 6.88 9.77
C SER A 575 -19.84 7.91 9.03
N TYR A 576 -20.42 8.72 8.16
CA TYR A 576 -19.69 9.79 7.45
C TYR A 576 -19.27 10.95 8.35
N ALA A 577 -19.77 11.05 9.57
CA ALA A 577 -19.25 12.02 10.55
C ALA A 577 -17.75 11.86 10.82
N ARG A 578 -17.17 10.69 10.49
CA ARG A 578 -15.72 10.46 10.50
C ARG A 578 -14.96 11.41 9.58
N LEU A 579 -15.53 11.84 8.46
CA LEU A 579 -14.91 12.83 7.57
C LEU A 579 -14.63 14.12 8.34
N ALA A 580 -15.61 14.61 9.09
CA ALA A 580 -15.46 15.78 9.94
C ALA A 580 -14.50 15.52 11.12
N ALA A 581 -14.57 14.34 11.74
CA ALA A 581 -13.69 13.98 12.85
C ALA A 581 -12.22 13.93 12.45
N VAL A 582 -11.88 13.31 11.29
CA VAL A 582 -10.51 13.24 10.79
C VAL A 582 -10.01 14.62 10.35
N LEU A 583 -10.86 15.43 9.69
CA LEU A 583 -10.57 16.82 9.35
C LEU A 583 -10.12 17.61 10.58
N LEU A 584 -10.90 17.53 11.67
CA LEU A 584 -10.60 18.25 12.90
C LEU A 584 -9.37 17.69 13.63
N ALA A 585 -9.24 16.37 13.72
CA ALA A 585 -8.11 15.72 14.39
C ALA A 585 -6.79 16.07 13.70
N LYS A 586 -6.72 15.95 12.38
CA LYS A 586 -5.53 16.30 11.59
C LYS A 586 -5.17 17.77 11.72
N ALA A 587 -6.17 18.64 11.59
CA ALA A 587 -5.96 20.07 11.75
C ALA A 587 -5.49 20.44 13.17
N GLY A 588 -6.05 19.79 14.21
CA GLY A 588 -5.62 19.97 15.61
C GLY A 588 -4.18 19.55 15.85
N MET A 589 -3.74 18.43 15.26
CA MET A 589 -2.34 18.00 15.36
C MET A 589 -1.37 18.99 14.70
N ALA A 590 -1.66 19.41 13.47
CA ALA A 590 -0.84 20.39 12.73
C ALA A 590 -0.79 21.72 13.49
N PHE A 591 -1.94 22.17 14.03
CA PHE A 591 -2.04 23.36 14.86
C PHE A 591 -1.16 23.25 16.12
N ALA A 592 -1.19 22.12 16.83
CA ALA A 592 -0.37 21.92 18.03
C ALA A 592 1.14 21.97 17.73
N VAL A 593 1.59 21.34 16.64
CA VAL A 593 2.99 21.40 16.20
C VAL A 593 3.42 22.85 15.93
N ASN A 594 2.59 23.59 15.18
CA ASN A 594 2.84 25.01 14.89
C ASN A 594 2.80 25.89 16.15
N LEU A 595 1.89 25.63 17.08
CA LEU A 595 1.79 26.32 18.34
C LEU A 595 3.08 26.15 19.15
N PHE A 596 3.59 24.95 19.28
CA PHE A 596 4.84 24.71 20.02
C PHE A 596 6.04 25.40 19.37
N PHE A 597 6.11 25.45 18.05
CA PHE A 597 7.24 26.08 17.37
C PHE A 597 7.14 27.61 17.33
N PHE A 598 6.03 28.14 16.76
CA PHE A 598 5.87 29.56 16.51
C PHE A 598 5.36 30.37 17.71
N GLY A 599 4.62 29.73 18.63
CA GLY A 599 3.84 30.41 19.64
C GLY A 599 2.54 30.99 19.11
N VAL A 600 1.63 31.38 20.02
CA VAL A 600 0.30 31.93 19.69
C VAL A 600 -0.07 33.06 20.65
N TYR A 601 -0.58 34.17 20.12
CA TYR A 601 -1.23 35.24 20.84
C TYR A 601 -2.69 35.43 20.38
N VAL A 602 -3.52 35.99 21.24
CA VAL A 602 -4.97 36.14 21.03
C VAL A 602 -5.31 37.63 20.94
N ASP A 603 -6.17 37.99 19.95
CA ASP A 603 -6.69 39.35 19.82
C ASP A 603 -8.02 39.56 20.58
N GLU A 604 -8.48 40.81 20.72
CA GLU A 604 -9.74 41.16 21.40
C GLU A 604 -10.99 40.48 20.81
N LYS A 605 -10.92 40.06 19.53
CA LYS A 605 -12.01 39.39 18.82
C LYS A 605 -11.99 37.88 18.95
N GLY A 606 -11.07 37.35 19.80
CA GLY A 606 -10.85 35.91 19.97
C GLY A 606 -10.14 35.24 18.79
N GLY A 607 -9.49 36.03 17.92
CA GLY A 607 -8.64 35.52 16.85
C GLY A 607 -7.28 35.04 17.40
N TRP A 608 -6.82 33.89 16.95
CA TRP A 608 -5.54 33.33 17.31
C TRP A 608 -4.53 33.53 16.19
N HIS A 609 -3.38 34.09 16.54
CA HIS A 609 -2.30 34.45 15.62
C HIS A 609 -1.01 33.76 15.96
N PHE A 610 -0.40 33.10 14.97
CA PHE A 610 0.90 32.47 15.16
C PHE A 610 2.04 33.52 15.16
N GLY A 611 3.03 33.35 16.05
CA GLY A 611 4.17 34.24 16.20
C GLY A 611 5.25 34.12 15.11
N HIS A 612 4.89 33.71 13.88
CA HIS A 612 5.86 33.59 12.78
C HIS A 612 6.53 34.91 12.36
N GLY A 613 5.88 36.05 12.60
CA GLY A 613 6.42 37.40 12.42
C GLY A 613 7.12 37.98 13.65
N GLY A 614 7.21 37.22 14.73
CA GLY A 614 7.71 37.63 16.03
C GLY A 614 6.68 37.46 17.13
N MET A 615 7.10 37.58 18.37
CA MET A 615 6.24 37.61 19.57
C MET A 615 6.45 38.90 20.34
N PRO A 616 5.44 39.39 21.09
CA PRO A 616 5.61 40.52 21.98
C PRO A 616 6.78 40.30 22.95
N ASP A 617 7.55 41.33 23.23
CA ASP A 617 8.69 41.25 24.11
C ASP A 617 8.28 41.15 25.62
N ALA A 618 9.26 40.94 26.48
CA ALA A 618 8.99 40.77 27.91
C ALA A 618 8.31 41.99 28.59
N GLU A 619 8.53 43.19 28.05
CA GLU A 619 7.92 44.45 28.57
C GLU A 619 6.42 44.48 28.17
N ALA A 620 6.14 44.09 26.90
CA ALA A 620 4.79 43.95 26.40
C ALA A 620 3.99 42.83 27.10
N VAL A 621 4.65 41.72 27.44
CA VAL A 621 4.05 40.64 28.23
C VAL A 621 3.68 41.15 29.63
N ALA A 622 4.56 41.91 30.27
CA ALA A 622 4.30 42.50 31.61
C ALA A 622 3.13 43.52 31.60
N ALA A 623 2.98 44.27 30.50
CA ALA A 623 1.84 45.20 30.33
C ALA A 623 0.52 44.43 30.17
N LEU A 624 0.50 43.31 29.40
CA LEU A 624 -0.65 42.43 29.28
C LEU A 624 -1.04 41.80 30.64
N GLU A 625 -0.07 41.35 31.45
CA GLU A 625 -0.28 40.82 32.78
C GLU A 625 -0.83 41.89 33.76
N ALA A 626 -0.52 43.15 33.49
CA ALA A 626 -1.07 44.31 34.25
C ALA A 626 -2.51 44.68 33.78
N GLY A 627 -3.06 44.00 32.79
CA GLY A 627 -4.40 44.20 32.25
C GLY A 627 -4.50 45.30 31.19
N GLU A 628 -3.37 45.69 30.60
CA GLU A 628 -3.32 46.64 29.48
C GLU A 628 -3.45 45.88 28.16
N THR A 629 -4.16 46.44 27.14
CA THR A 629 -4.18 45.90 25.77
C THR A 629 -2.93 46.35 25.01
N LEU A 630 -2.34 45.43 24.23
CA LEU A 630 -1.15 45.69 23.44
C LEU A 630 -1.46 45.75 21.95
N ALA A 631 -1.14 46.87 21.29
CA ALA A 631 -1.20 46.94 19.82
C ALA A 631 0.04 46.25 19.22
N TYR A 632 -0.14 45.10 18.58
CA TYR A 632 0.93 44.31 17.97
C TYR A 632 0.53 43.81 16.60
N HIS A 633 1.36 44.06 15.57
CA HIS A 633 1.09 43.69 14.16
C HIS A 633 -0.32 44.09 13.64
N GLY A 634 -0.89 45.19 14.16
CA GLY A 634 -2.21 45.68 13.75
C GLY A 634 -3.39 45.02 14.49
N TYR A 635 -3.13 44.19 15.47
CA TYR A 635 -4.11 43.57 16.36
C TYR A 635 -3.99 44.15 17.77
N GLU A 636 -5.12 44.23 18.48
CA GLU A 636 -5.13 44.49 19.92
C GLU A 636 -5.02 43.14 20.63
N VAL A 637 -3.82 42.83 21.14
CA VAL A 637 -3.50 41.57 21.79
C VAL A 637 -3.98 41.62 23.24
N THR A 638 -4.70 40.61 23.66
CA THR A 638 -5.26 40.45 24.99
C THR A 638 -4.55 39.37 25.83
N GLU A 639 -3.97 38.38 25.16
CA GLU A 639 -3.35 37.24 25.83
C GLU A 639 -2.23 36.61 24.95
N ILE A 640 -1.18 36.14 25.61
CA ILE A 640 -0.15 35.30 25.01
C ILE A 640 -0.32 33.90 25.58
N MET A 641 -0.82 32.97 24.76
CA MET A 641 -1.03 31.59 25.18
C MET A 641 0.28 30.80 25.35
N PHE A 642 1.21 30.98 24.41
CA PHE A 642 2.51 30.32 24.42
C PHE A 642 3.49 31.10 23.56
N SER A 643 4.71 31.35 24.08
CA SER A 643 5.70 32.19 23.41
C SER A 643 6.44 31.50 22.26
N GLY A 644 6.33 30.18 22.12
CA GLY A 644 6.96 29.41 21.05
C GLY A 644 8.46 29.13 21.26
N LEU A 645 8.87 27.91 20.89
CA LEU A 645 10.28 27.49 21.00
C LEU A 645 11.22 28.29 20.09
N MET A 646 10.71 28.81 18.97
CA MET A 646 11.45 29.63 18.01
C MET A 646 12.02 30.91 18.64
N HIS A 647 11.36 31.47 19.65
CA HIS A 647 11.71 32.74 20.29
C HIS A 647 12.59 32.57 21.55
N GLY A 648 12.95 31.34 21.91
CA GLY A 648 13.90 31.03 22.99
C GLY A 648 15.36 31.16 22.55
N GLY A 649 16.29 30.76 23.39
CA GLY A 649 17.71 30.73 23.01
C GLY A 649 18.03 29.67 21.98
N ILE A 650 19.30 29.55 21.57
CA ILE A 650 19.76 28.63 20.49
C ILE A 650 19.32 27.18 20.76
N ALA A 651 19.42 26.70 22.00
CA ALA A 651 19.01 25.35 22.37
C ALA A 651 17.47 25.14 22.19
N SER A 652 16.67 26.14 22.54
CA SER A 652 15.21 26.13 22.34
C SER A 652 14.87 26.13 20.84
N LEU A 653 15.58 26.91 20.02
CA LEU A 653 15.39 26.94 18.59
C LEU A 653 15.71 25.57 17.94
N LEU A 654 16.83 24.94 18.31
CA LEU A 654 17.20 23.60 17.80
C LEU A 654 16.17 22.54 18.20
N GLY A 655 15.75 22.54 19.46
CA GLY A 655 14.66 21.67 19.92
C GLY A 655 13.34 21.96 19.22
N GLY A 656 13.04 23.24 18.97
CA GLY A 656 11.87 23.67 18.21
C GLY A 656 11.86 23.17 16.77
N ILE A 657 12.99 23.25 16.05
CA ILE A 657 13.13 22.73 14.70
C ILE A 657 12.89 21.20 14.69
N LEU A 658 13.44 20.49 15.67
CA LEU A 658 13.20 19.04 15.79
C LEU A 658 11.69 18.74 15.99
N VAL A 659 11.02 19.48 16.89
CA VAL A 659 9.56 19.34 17.11
C VAL A 659 8.80 19.66 15.82
N LEU A 660 9.17 20.71 15.09
CA LEU A 660 8.51 21.09 13.84
C LEU A 660 8.64 19.98 12.79
N VAL A 661 9.86 19.49 12.55
CA VAL A 661 10.11 18.47 11.50
C VAL A 661 9.48 17.14 11.87
N LEU A 662 9.75 16.61 13.06
CA LEU A 662 9.18 15.33 13.50
C LEU A 662 7.67 15.41 13.69
N GLY A 663 7.16 16.53 14.19
CA GLY A 663 5.74 16.77 14.36
C GLY A 663 5.00 16.76 13.02
N HIS A 664 5.47 17.51 12.02
CA HIS A 664 4.85 17.52 10.69
C HIS A 664 5.01 16.18 9.95
N LEU A 665 6.13 15.47 10.14
CA LEU A 665 6.29 14.11 9.63
C LEU A 665 5.24 13.16 10.25
N LEU A 666 5.05 13.23 11.56
CA LEU A 666 4.03 12.45 12.26
C LEU A 666 2.61 12.79 11.76
N VAL A 667 2.29 14.09 11.62
CA VAL A 667 1.00 14.56 11.06
C VAL A 667 0.81 14.07 9.62
N LEU A 668 1.87 14.03 8.82
CA LEU A 668 1.85 13.49 7.46
C LEU A 668 1.47 12.00 7.47
N VAL A 669 2.21 11.18 8.22
CA VAL A 669 2.01 9.72 8.29
C VAL A 669 0.63 9.38 8.85
N LEU A 670 0.27 9.96 10.00
CA LEU A 670 -1.05 9.73 10.61
C LEU A 670 -2.19 10.27 9.75
N GLY A 671 -1.97 11.39 9.05
CA GLY A 671 -2.93 11.97 8.13
C GLY A 671 -3.23 11.05 6.95
N VAL A 672 -2.20 10.53 6.27
CA VAL A 672 -2.37 9.57 5.16
C VAL A 672 -3.10 8.32 5.62
N THR A 673 -2.58 7.71 6.69
CA THR A 673 -3.12 6.43 7.18
C THR A 673 -4.58 6.58 7.63
N SER A 674 -4.87 7.63 8.42
CA SER A 674 -6.22 7.83 8.94
C SER A 674 -7.21 8.23 7.84
N ALA A 675 -6.84 9.18 6.97
CA ALA A 675 -7.73 9.61 5.89
C ALA A 675 -7.94 8.51 4.85
N GLY A 676 -6.88 7.80 4.45
CA GLY A 676 -6.94 6.67 3.53
C GLY A 676 -7.83 5.55 4.05
N LEU A 677 -7.57 5.07 5.26
CA LEU A 677 -8.39 4.03 5.90
C LEU A 677 -9.87 4.42 6.03
N GLN A 678 -10.17 5.66 6.43
CA GLN A 678 -11.57 6.07 6.60
C GLN A 678 -12.27 6.27 5.25
N ALA A 679 -11.58 6.79 4.23
CA ALA A 679 -12.14 6.90 2.88
C ALA A 679 -12.43 5.51 2.30
N VAL A 680 -11.45 4.60 2.30
CA VAL A 680 -11.64 3.22 1.84
C VAL A 680 -12.78 2.52 2.59
N ARG A 681 -12.85 2.70 3.92
CA ARG A 681 -13.91 2.09 4.71
C ARG A 681 -15.31 2.59 4.31
N LEU A 682 -15.46 3.91 4.07
CA LEU A 682 -16.75 4.48 3.64
C LEU A 682 -17.14 3.96 2.25
N GLU A 683 -16.18 3.79 1.35
CA GLU A 683 -16.41 3.20 0.04
C GLU A 683 -16.85 1.73 0.16
N TYR A 684 -16.07 0.91 0.85
CA TYR A 684 -16.25 -0.54 0.89
C TYR A 684 -17.46 -0.98 1.70
N TYR A 685 -17.59 -0.49 2.94
CA TYR A 685 -18.64 -0.96 3.85
C TYR A 685 -19.97 -0.24 3.71
N GLU A 686 -19.94 1.07 3.48
CA GLU A 686 -21.18 1.86 3.42
C GLU A 686 -21.71 2.00 1.98
N PHE A 687 -20.83 2.10 0.97
CA PHE A 687 -21.24 2.38 -0.41
C PHE A 687 -21.32 1.13 -1.29
N PHE A 688 -20.22 0.40 -1.45
CA PHE A 688 -20.19 -0.78 -2.33
C PHE A 688 -21.19 -1.84 -1.89
N SER A 689 -21.35 -2.10 -0.59
CA SER A 689 -22.34 -3.04 -0.06
C SER A 689 -23.81 -2.80 -0.52
N LYS A 690 -24.07 -1.74 -1.29
CA LYS A 690 -25.41 -1.44 -1.80
C LYS A 690 -25.65 -2.02 -3.20
N PHE A 691 -24.59 -2.30 -3.96
CA PHE A 691 -24.70 -2.72 -5.36
C PHE A 691 -23.52 -3.58 -5.85
N PHE A 692 -22.59 -3.94 -5.00
CA PHE A 692 -21.38 -4.63 -5.40
C PHE A 692 -21.05 -5.73 -4.39
N ASP A 693 -21.02 -6.96 -4.83
CA ASP A 693 -20.64 -8.15 -4.07
C ASP A 693 -19.22 -8.59 -4.40
N GLY A 694 -18.82 -8.47 -5.67
CA GLY A 694 -17.52 -8.86 -6.21
C GLY A 694 -17.39 -10.39 -6.23
N GLY A 695 -16.43 -10.90 -6.95
CA GLY A 695 -16.16 -12.34 -7.08
C GLY A 695 -15.85 -12.74 -8.52
N GLY A 696 -15.95 -11.78 -9.45
CA GLY A 696 -15.68 -12.00 -10.85
C GLY A 696 -14.27 -12.52 -11.12
N ARG A 697 -14.18 -13.44 -12.05
CA ARG A 697 -12.92 -14.03 -12.52
C ARG A 697 -12.29 -13.13 -13.59
N ALA A 698 -10.96 -12.99 -13.55
CA ALA A 698 -10.23 -12.30 -14.60
C ALA A 698 -10.37 -13.05 -15.94
N TYR A 699 -10.50 -12.32 -17.03
CA TYR A 699 -10.31 -12.89 -18.36
C TYR A 699 -8.80 -13.02 -18.60
N GLU A 700 -8.33 -14.26 -18.66
CA GLU A 700 -6.93 -14.61 -18.87
C GLU A 700 -6.82 -15.51 -20.11
N PRO A 701 -6.67 -14.92 -21.31
CA PRO A 701 -6.63 -15.69 -22.53
C PRO A 701 -5.41 -16.61 -22.54
N PHE A 702 -5.64 -17.87 -22.95
CA PHE A 702 -4.61 -18.87 -23.18
C PHE A 702 -3.79 -18.49 -24.41
N GLY A 703 -2.60 -17.92 -24.18
CA GLY A 703 -1.71 -17.44 -25.21
C GLY A 703 -0.64 -16.52 -24.63
N TYR A 704 0.26 -16.10 -25.44
CA TYR A 704 1.38 -15.25 -25.01
C TYR A 704 1.67 -14.15 -26.06
N GLU A 705 1.80 -12.91 -25.60
CA GLU A 705 2.25 -11.82 -26.45
C GLU A 705 3.80 -11.82 -26.49
N ARG A 706 4.38 -12.23 -27.59
CA ARG A 706 5.83 -12.34 -27.75
C ARG A 706 6.48 -10.97 -27.80
N VAL A 707 7.38 -10.70 -26.87
CA VAL A 707 8.17 -9.46 -26.75
C VAL A 707 9.63 -9.71 -27.10
N HIS A 708 10.23 -10.74 -26.55
CA HIS A 708 11.66 -11.05 -26.64
C HIS A 708 12.00 -12.21 -27.57
N SER A 709 11.03 -13.06 -27.89
CA SER A 709 11.22 -14.17 -28.86
C SER A 709 10.52 -13.89 -30.19
N ARG A 710 11.02 -14.51 -31.27
CA ARG A 710 10.37 -14.53 -32.60
C ARG A 710 10.11 -15.96 -33.00
N ASP A 711 8.99 -16.16 -33.73
CA ASP A 711 8.77 -17.43 -34.44
C ASP A 711 9.83 -17.65 -35.54
N ASP A 712 10.18 -18.91 -35.81
CA ASP A 712 11.06 -19.35 -36.90
C ASP A 712 10.46 -19.07 -38.29
#